data_1c64f46d43df692957aa5811d942e4c8
#
_entry.id   1c64f46d43df692957aa5811d942e4c8
#
_cell.length_a   1.000
_cell.length_b   1.000
_cell.length_c   1.000
_cell.angle_alpha   90.00
_cell.angle_beta   90.00
_cell.angle_gamma   90.00
#
_symmetry.space_group_name_H-M   'P 1'
#
loop_
_entity.id
_entity.type
_entity.pdbx_description
1 polymer ?
#
loop_
_entity_poly.entity_id
_entity_poly.type
_entity_poly.pdbx_seq_one_letter_code
_entity_poly.pdbx_strand_id
1 'polypeptide(L)'
;MARTTPIERYRNFGIMAHIDAGKTTTSERILFYTGINHKLGETHDGSATMDWMEQEQERGITIQSAATTAFWSGMDKTLDEHRFNIIDTPGHVDFTIEVERSLRVLDGAVFVLCAVGGVQPQSETVWRQANKYKVPRLAFVNKMDRTGANFTNVVAQLKSRLGAYPVPMQIPVGAEEGFDGVIDLVKMKAIHWDSESHGTVFEYGDIPADLVDTCTEARSFMVEAAAEANEALMDKYLEEGDLTEEEIYQGLRERTLKVEIVPVYCGTAFKNKGVQAMLDGVVQLLPSPVDVPPVVGIGENDTEVTRKADDSEPFSALAFKVMTDPFVGSLTFFRVYSGTLNSGDQVYNPIKSKKERIGRLLQMHSNDRAEIKEVRAGDIAAGVGLKDVTTGDTLCAQNAIITLEQMIFPEPVISMAVEPKTKSDQEKMGVALGRLAQEDPSFRVRTDEESGQTIISGMGELHLDILVDRMRREFNVEANVGKPQVAYRETIRKTVKAEGKFVRQSGGKGQFGHVWLEISPQEPGAGYEFDNSIVGGVVPKEYIPAVDKGIQEAMVSGLLAGYPIVDVKVKLYDGSYHEVDSSEMAFKIAGSMGFKEGFHKASPVLLEPIMKVEIVTPEDYLGDVMGDVSRRRGILQGQEDSPSGKIINAMVPLGEMFGYATSLRSMSQGRATYTMEFDHYAEAPANIAETVTKK
;
A
#
# COMPACT_ATOMS: atom_id res chain seq x y z
N MET A 1 14.02 -31.91 2.70
CA MET A 1 13.22 -32.73 1.72
C MET A 1 13.22 -32.04 0.37
N ALA A 2 12.94 -32.73 -0.74
CA ALA A 2 12.77 -32.06 -2.03
C ALA A 2 11.49 -31.16 -1.99
N ARG A 3 11.44 -30.09 -2.78
CA ARG A 3 10.21 -29.30 -2.97
C ARG A 3 9.10 -30.16 -3.51
N THR A 4 7.88 -29.97 -3.07
CA THR A 4 6.69 -30.64 -3.65
C THR A 4 6.31 -29.99 -4.99
N THR A 5 6.40 -28.67 -5.09
CA THR A 5 6.16 -27.91 -6.32
C THR A 5 7.45 -27.15 -6.69
N PRO A 6 7.97 -27.28 -7.93
CA PRO A 6 9.13 -26.50 -8.40
C PRO A 6 8.86 -24.98 -8.28
N ILE A 7 9.92 -24.21 -7.97
CA ILE A 7 9.78 -22.76 -7.75
C ILE A 7 9.30 -22.00 -8.99
N GLU A 8 9.61 -22.50 -10.18
CA GLU A 8 9.17 -21.98 -11.48
C GLU A 8 7.64 -22.07 -11.65
N ARG A 9 6.99 -22.95 -10.89
CA ARG A 9 5.55 -23.12 -10.86
C ARG A 9 4.85 -22.39 -9.71
N TYR A 10 5.55 -21.52 -9.02
CA TYR A 10 4.94 -20.59 -8.05
C TYR A 10 4.40 -19.35 -8.76
N ARG A 11 3.27 -18.84 -8.26
CA ARG A 11 2.72 -17.53 -8.64
C ARG A 11 2.30 -16.83 -7.36
N ASN A 12 3.07 -15.79 -7.01
CA ASN A 12 2.77 -14.92 -5.87
C ASN A 12 2.12 -13.66 -6.42
N PHE A 13 0.82 -13.58 -6.37
CA PHE A 13 0.10 -12.46 -6.97
C PHE A 13 -0.95 -11.86 -6.06
N GLY A 14 -1.17 -10.58 -6.24
CA GLY A 14 -2.19 -9.81 -5.54
C GLY A 14 -3.41 -9.58 -6.42
N ILE A 15 -4.58 -9.48 -5.79
CA ILE A 15 -5.80 -9.05 -6.45
C ILE A 15 -6.05 -7.61 -6.05
N MET A 16 -6.02 -6.72 -7.04
CA MET A 16 -6.13 -5.28 -6.88
C MET A 16 -7.36 -4.78 -7.60
N ALA A 17 -8.07 -3.84 -7.00
CA ALA A 17 -9.25 -3.26 -7.60
C ALA A 17 -9.62 -1.95 -6.91
N HIS A 18 -10.39 -1.11 -7.58
CA HIS A 18 -11.15 -0.07 -6.90
C HIS A 18 -12.35 -0.66 -6.15
N ILE A 19 -12.94 0.13 -5.26
CA ILE A 19 -14.15 -0.26 -4.51
C ILE A 19 -15.26 -0.64 -5.50
N ASP A 20 -15.99 -1.70 -5.19
CA ASP A 20 -17.08 -2.22 -6.02
C ASP A 20 -16.70 -2.75 -7.41
N ALA A 21 -15.43 -2.95 -7.75
CA ALA A 21 -15.06 -3.64 -8.99
C ALA A 21 -15.38 -5.13 -8.98
N GLY A 22 -15.67 -5.69 -7.81
CA GLY A 22 -15.93 -7.10 -7.60
C GLY A 22 -14.69 -7.90 -7.23
N LYS A 23 -13.74 -7.27 -6.53
CA LYS A 23 -12.51 -7.89 -6.03
C LYS A 23 -12.81 -9.12 -5.19
N THR A 24 -13.53 -8.97 -4.08
CA THR A 24 -13.87 -10.07 -3.16
C THR A 24 -14.62 -11.20 -3.88
N THR A 25 -15.58 -10.87 -4.76
CA THR A 25 -16.27 -11.89 -5.55
C THR A 25 -15.31 -12.65 -6.46
N THR A 26 -14.34 -11.97 -7.08
CA THR A 26 -13.31 -12.62 -7.91
C THR A 26 -12.42 -13.51 -7.07
N SER A 27 -11.97 -13.05 -5.90
CA SER A 27 -11.18 -13.83 -4.95
C SER A 27 -11.91 -15.08 -4.49
N GLU A 28 -13.18 -14.98 -4.12
CA GLU A 28 -14.00 -16.14 -3.72
C GLU A 28 -14.18 -17.15 -4.85
N ARG A 29 -14.32 -16.71 -6.11
CA ARG A 29 -14.37 -17.62 -7.27
C ARG A 29 -13.03 -18.33 -7.50
N ILE A 30 -11.91 -17.63 -7.28
CA ILE A 30 -10.59 -18.26 -7.35
C ILE A 30 -10.48 -19.35 -6.29
N LEU A 31 -10.87 -19.09 -5.03
CA LEU A 31 -10.84 -20.09 -3.96
C LEU A 31 -11.75 -21.29 -4.25
N PHE A 32 -12.91 -21.04 -4.85
CA PHE A 32 -13.82 -22.11 -5.26
C PHE A 32 -13.22 -23.00 -6.36
N TYR A 33 -12.72 -22.42 -7.46
CA TYR A 33 -12.17 -23.19 -8.58
C TYR A 33 -10.86 -23.88 -8.25
N THR A 34 -10.10 -23.38 -7.31
CA THR A 34 -8.88 -24.04 -6.80
C THR A 34 -9.17 -25.09 -5.72
N GLY A 35 -10.44 -25.28 -5.34
CA GLY A 35 -10.89 -26.31 -4.38
C GLY A 35 -10.60 -25.98 -2.91
N ILE A 36 -10.19 -24.77 -2.59
CA ILE A 36 -10.02 -24.31 -1.19
C ILE A 36 -11.39 -24.18 -0.53
N ASN A 37 -12.35 -23.57 -1.22
CA ASN A 37 -13.73 -23.46 -0.76
C ASN A 37 -14.62 -24.47 -1.46
N HIS A 38 -15.46 -25.16 -0.69
CA HIS A 38 -16.46 -26.08 -1.23
C HIS A 38 -17.80 -25.40 -1.56
N LYS A 39 -17.98 -24.17 -1.13
CA LYS A 39 -19.17 -23.33 -1.39
C LYS A 39 -18.73 -21.98 -1.93
N LEU A 40 -19.57 -21.40 -2.76
CA LEU A 40 -19.38 -20.02 -3.22
C LEU A 40 -19.67 -19.06 -2.07
N GLY A 41 -18.66 -18.27 -1.68
CA GLY A 41 -18.83 -17.16 -0.76
C GLY A 41 -19.46 -15.95 -1.48
N GLU A 42 -20.42 -15.29 -0.84
CA GLU A 42 -21.07 -14.08 -1.35
C GLU A 42 -20.84 -12.92 -0.38
N THR A 43 -20.43 -11.78 -0.91
CA THR A 43 -20.18 -10.57 -0.11
C THR A 43 -21.44 -10.05 0.55
N HIS A 44 -22.60 -10.15 -0.13
CA HIS A 44 -23.87 -9.65 0.39
C HIS A 44 -24.42 -10.47 1.55
N ASP A 45 -24.04 -11.72 1.64
CA ASP A 45 -24.49 -12.64 2.70
C ASP A 45 -23.49 -12.75 3.86
N GLY A 46 -22.38 -11.98 3.82
CA GLY A 46 -21.32 -12.03 4.81
C GLY A 46 -20.59 -13.37 4.89
N SER A 47 -20.64 -14.17 3.82
CA SER A 47 -20.05 -15.53 3.76
C SER A 47 -18.71 -15.58 3.05
N ALA A 48 -18.13 -14.42 2.70
CA ALA A 48 -16.84 -14.32 2.02
C ALA A 48 -15.69 -14.75 2.94
N THR A 49 -14.85 -15.66 2.47
CA THR A 49 -13.73 -16.24 3.24
C THR A 49 -12.57 -15.27 3.36
N MET A 50 -12.31 -14.47 2.31
CA MET A 50 -11.19 -13.51 2.31
C MET A 50 -11.48 -12.28 3.16
N ASP A 51 -12.72 -11.83 3.26
CA ASP A 51 -13.17 -10.77 4.16
C ASP A 51 -13.56 -11.41 5.51
N TRP A 52 -12.57 -11.78 6.31
CA TRP A 52 -12.76 -12.57 7.52
C TRP A 52 -13.15 -11.74 8.77
N MET A 53 -12.91 -10.41 8.73
CA MET A 53 -13.30 -9.54 9.83
C MET A 53 -14.80 -9.22 9.77
N GLU A 54 -15.47 -9.21 10.93
CA GLU A 54 -16.89 -8.80 11.00
C GLU A 54 -17.12 -7.42 10.39
N GLN A 55 -16.18 -6.50 10.58
CA GLN A 55 -16.25 -5.14 10.02
C GLN A 55 -16.14 -5.11 8.50
N GLU A 56 -15.36 -6.01 7.88
CA GLU A 56 -15.30 -6.18 6.43
C GLU A 56 -16.63 -6.66 5.87
N GLN A 57 -17.22 -7.65 6.53
CA GLN A 57 -18.52 -8.23 6.16
C GLN A 57 -19.67 -7.23 6.33
N GLU A 58 -19.69 -6.50 7.46
CA GLU A 58 -20.71 -5.47 7.72
C GLU A 58 -20.64 -4.28 6.75
N ARG A 59 -19.44 -3.88 6.35
CA ARG A 59 -19.20 -2.71 5.50
C ARG A 59 -19.08 -3.04 4.01
N GLY A 60 -18.90 -4.31 3.67
CA GLY A 60 -18.69 -4.77 2.31
C GLY A 60 -17.39 -4.29 1.67
N ILE A 61 -16.36 -4.02 2.47
CA ILE A 61 -15.05 -3.56 2.02
C ILE A 61 -13.93 -4.38 2.66
N THR A 62 -12.89 -4.71 1.93
CA THR A 62 -11.67 -5.30 2.48
C THR A 62 -10.87 -4.25 3.22
N ILE A 63 -10.54 -4.52 4.48
CA ILE A 63 -9.78 -3.62 5.38
C ILE A 63 -8.35 -4.12 5.50
N GLN A 64 -8.17 -5.41 5.72
CA GLN A 64 -6.86 -6.04 5.89
C GLN A 64 -6.57 -7.00 4.74
N SER A 65 -5.31 -7.04 4.29
CA SER A 65 -4.87 -8.03 3.32
C SER A 65 -4.93 -9.44 3.91
N ALA A 66 -5.53 -10.38 3.17
CA ALA A 66 -5.56 -11.81 3.49
C ALA A 66 -4.64 -12.57 2.54
N ALA A 67 -3.92 -13.56 3.06
CA ALA A 67 -3.04 -14.41 2.27
C ALA A 67 -3.59 -15.84 2.24
N THR A 68 -3.65 -16.44 1.06
CA THR A 68 -4.12 -17.83 0.89
C THR A 68 -3.26 -18.56 -0.12
N THR A 69 -2.92 -19.80 0.19
CA THR A 69 -2.23 -20.71 -0.75
C THR A 69 -3.25 -21.63 -1.41
N ALA A 70 -3.16 -21.74 -2.73
CA ALA A 70 -4.02 -22.57 -3.56
C ALA A 70 -3.21 -23.29 -4.65
N PHE A 71 -3.83 -24.24 -5.35
CA PHE A 71 -3.20 -24.98 -6.44
C PHE A 71 -4.07 -24.94 -7.69
N TRP A 72 -3.43 -24.83 -8.86
CA TRP A 72 -4.12 -24.73 -10.13
C TRP A 72 -3.40 -25.51 -11.22
N SER A 73 -4.16 -26.28 -12.01
CA SER A 73 -3.65 -27.15 -13.10
C SER A 73 -4.28 -26.81 -14.46
N GLY A 74 -4.84 -25.62 -14.60
CA GLY A 74 -5.56 -25.19 -15.80
C GLY A 74 -7.06 -25.45 -15.74
N MET A 75 -7.81 -24.68 -16.53
CA MET A 75 -9.25 -24.81 -16.68
C MET A 75 -9.64 -26.20 -17.20
N ASP A 76 -8.90 -26.73 -18.15
CA ASP A 76 -9.04 -28.07 -18.75
C ASP A 76 -8.13 -29.12 -18.11
N LYS A 77 -7.41 -28.79 -17.04
CA LYS A 77 -6.48 -29.63 -16.29
C LYS A 77 -5.32 -30.21 -17.13
N THR A 78 -4.93 -29.47 -18.17
CA THR A 78 -3.79 -29.83 -19.03
C THR A 78 -2.47 -29.20 -18.59
N LEU A 79 -2.51 -28.17 -17.76
CA LEU A 79 -1.33 -27.52 -17.21
C LEU A 79 -0.76 -28.33 -16.04
N ASP A 80 0.55 -28.30 -15.90
CA ASP A 80 1.21 -28.75 -14.68
C ASP A 80 0.67 -28.01 -13.46
N GLU A 81 0.63 -28.68 -12.32
CA GLU A 81 0.15 -28.05 -11.09
C GLU A 81 1.05 -26.89 -10.67
N HIS A 82 0.44 -25.70 -10.54
CA HIS A 82 1.05 -24.48 -10.06
C HIS A 82 0.59 -24.16 -8.64
N ARG A 83 1.50 -23.68 -7.82
CA ARG A 83 1.19 -23.17 -6.48
C ARG A 83 0.94 -21.67 -6.54
N PHE A 84 -0.24 -21.26 -6.14
CA PHE A 84 -0.64 -19.87 -6.02
C PHE A 84 -0.52 -19.41 -4.56
N ASN A 85 0.18 -18.33 -4.32
CA ASN A 85 0.07 -17.58 -3.09
C ASN A 85 -0.64 -16.26 -3.43
N ILE A 86 -1.87 -16.16 -2.98
CA ILE A 86 -2.79 -15.07 -3.34
C ILE A 86 -2.85 -14.10 -2.16
N ILE A 87 -2.63 -12.82 -2.42
CA ILE A 87 -2.84 -11.76 -1.42
C ILE A 87 -4.00 -10.89 -1.90
N ASP A 88 -5.08 -10.90 -1.14
CA ASP A 88 -6.21 -9.99 -1.35
C ASP A 88 -5.91 -8.64 -0.72
N THR A 89 -5.93 -7.55 -1.51
CA THR A 89 -5.52 -6.21 -1.07
C THR A 89 -6.72 -5.29 -0.90
N PRO A 90 -6.75 -4.40 0.12
CA PRO A 90 -7.80 -3.39 0.21
C PRO A 90 -7.87 -2.51 -1.03
N GLY A 91 -9.09 -2.05 -1.35
CA GLY A 91 -9.31 -1.10 -2.45
C GLY A 91 -9.52 0.34 -2.00
N HIS A 92 -9.58 0.61 -0.68
CA HIS A 92 -9.88 1.93 -0.15
C HIS A 92 -8.60 2.73 0.14
N VAL A 93 -8.62 4.03 -0.18
CA VAL A 93 -7.45 4.91 -0.02
C VAL A 93 -6.96 5.07 1.42
N ASP A 94 -7.82 4.94 2.42
CA ASP A 94 -7.44 4.99 3.83
C ASP A 94 -6.55 3.80 4.24
N PHE A 95 -6.53 2.73 3.43
CA PHE A 95 -5.72 1.53 3.62
C PHE A 95 -4.58 1.39 2.61
N THR A 96 -4.13 2.50 2.05
CA THR A 96 -3.02 2.56 1.07
C THR A 96 -1.77 1.79 1.54
N ILE A 97 -1.52 1.81 2.84
CA ILE A 97 -0.40 1.08 3.45
C ILE A 97 -0.52 -0.44 3.31
N GLU A 98 -1.72 -1.00 3.40
CA GLU A 98 -1.96 -2.43 3.16
C GLU A 98 -1.67 -2.82 1.71
N VAL A 99 -2.02 -1.93 0.78
CA VAL A 99 -1.71 -2.10 -0.65
C VAL A 99 -0.19 -2.06 -0.87
N GLU A 100 0.50 -1.07 -0.32
CA GLU A 100 1.96 -0.95 -0.45
C GLU A 100 2.71 -2.14 0.15
N ARG A 101 2.30 -2.60 1.34
CA ARG A 101 2.87 -3.79 1.98
C ARG A 101 2.73 -5.03 1.10
N SER A 102 1.56 -5.21 0.52
CA SER A 102 1.27 -6.34 -0.35
C SER A 102 2.09 -6.25 -1.64
N LEU A 103 2.10 -5.11 -2.31
CA LEU A 103 2.84 -4.88 -3.56
C LEU A 103 4.34 -5.15 -3.42
N ARG A 104 4.92 -4.88 -2.25
CA ARG A 104 6.35 -5.08 -1.99
C ARG A 104 6.76 -6.56 -2.01
N VAL A 105 5.83 -7.47 -1.71
CA VAL A 105 6.11 -8.90 -1.57
C VAL A 105 5.51 -9.75 -2.69
N LEU A 106 4.78 -9.14 -3.61
CA LEU A 106 4.18 -9.82 -4.76
C LEU A 106 5.14 -9.84 -5.95
N ASP A 107 5.06 -10.91 -6.73
CA ASP A 107 5.77 -11.02 -8.00
C ASP A 107 4.92 -10.53 -9.17
N GLY A 108 3.59 -10.63 -9.05
CA GLY A 108 2.64 -10.18 -10.06
C GLY A 108 1.31 -9.73 -9.47
N ALA A 109 0.42 -9.22 -10.32
CA ALA A 109 -0.90 -8.77 -9.89
C ALA A 109 -1.99 -9.05 -10.93
N VAL A 110 -3.22 -9.25 -10.43
CA VAL A 110 -4.46 -9.21 -11.20
C VAL A 110 -5.19 -7.92 -10.87
N PHE A 111 -5.39 -7.08 -11.87
CA PHE A 111 -6.04 -5.79 -11.73
C PHE A 111 -7.49 -5.89 -12.19
N VAL A 112 -8.43 -5.93 -11.25
CA VAL A 112 -9.86 -6.09 -11.52
C VAL A 112 -10.49 -4.72 -11.78
N LEU A 113 -11.12 -4.57 -12.95
CA LEU A 113 -11.80 -3.35 -13.40
C LEU A 113 -13.28 -3.63 -13.60
N CYS A 114 -14.12 -2.63 -13.36
CA CYS A 114 -15.55 -2.73 -13.64
C CYS A 114 -15.82 -2.41 -15.11
N ALA A 115 -16.54 -3.29 -15.83
CA ALA A 115 -16.92 -3.08 -17.23
C ALA A 115 -17.78 -1.83 -17.48
N VAL A 116 -18.50 -1.37 -16.44
CA VAL A 116 -19.34 -0.16 -16.50
C VAL A 116 -18.55 1.07 -16.08
N GLY A 117 -17.91 1.03 -14.90
CA GLY A 117 -17.18 2.17 -14.32
C GLY A 117 -15.82 2.42 -14.97
N GLY A 118 -15.23 1.43 -15.62
CA GLY A 118 -13.92 1.52 -16.23
C GLY A 118 -12.79 1.80 -15.24
N VAL A 119 -11.84 2.64 -15.64
CA VAL A 119 -10.76 3.13 -14.79
C VAL A 119 -11.29 4.24 -13.91
N GLN A 120 -11.27 4.03 -12.61
CA GLN A 120 -11.65 5.00 -11.59
C GLN A 120 -10.40 5.58 -10.90
N PRO A 121 -10.53 6.68 -10.14
CA PRO A 121 -9.40 7.32 -9.47
C PRO A 121 -8.61 6.43 -8.54
N GLN A 122 -9.33 5.62 -7.76
CA GLN A 122 -8.68 4.61 -6.92
C GLN A 122 -7.88 3.60 -7.76
N SER A 123 -8.38 3.29 -8.95
CA SER A 123 -7.64 2.48 -9.92
C SER A 123 -6.29 3.12 -10.28
N GLU A 124 -6.27 4.43 -10.50
CA GLU A 124 -5.04 5.18 -10.84
C GLU A 124 -4.04 5.18 -9.69
N THR A 125 -4.52 5.35 -8.45
CA THR A 125 -3.66 5.31 -7.26
C THR A 125 -3.00 3.96 -7.08
N VAL A 126 -3.78 2.87 -7.11
CA VAL A 126 -3.26 1.51 -7.00
C VAL A 126 -2.33 1.17 -8.18
N TRP A 127 -2.65 1.66 -9.38
CA TRP A 127 -1.80 1.49 -10.57
C TRP A 127 -0.45 2.20 -10.43
N ARG A 128 -0.43 3.43 -9.93
CA ARG A 128 0.82 4.17 -9.66
C ARG A 128 1.70 3.45 -8.63
N GLN A 129 1.09 2.90 -7.58
CA GLN A 129 1.81 2.10 -6.59
C GLN A 129 2.42 0.83 -7.23
N ALA A 130 1.65 0.12 -8.05
CA ALA A 130 2.16 -1.04 -8.78
C ALA A 130 3.29 -0.67 -9.76
N ASN A 131 3.24 0.52 -10.38
CA ASN A 131 4.33 1.04 -11.22
C ASN A 131 5.59 1.34 -10.40
N LYS A 132 5.44 1.93 -9.20
CA LYS A 132 6.55 2.22 -8.27
C LYS A 132 7.37 0.96 -7.97
N TYR A 133 6.69 -0.16 -7.75
CA TYR A 133 7.32 -1.46 -7.47
C TYR A 133 7.58 -2.30 -8.73
N LYS A 134 7.29 -1.79 -9.93
CA LYS A 134 7.46 -2.49 -11.22
C LYS A 134 6.80 -3.87 -11.23
N VAL A 135 5.62 -4.00 -10.63
CA VAL A 135 4.90 -5.28 -10.54
C VAL A 135 4.25 -5.60 -11.89
N PRO A 136 4.64 -6.73 -12.54
CA PRO A 136 3.96 -7.25 -13.72
C PRO A 136 2.49 -7.55 -13.42
N ARG A 137 1.60 -7.27 -14.35
CA ARG A 137 0.17 -7.43 -14.10
C ARG A 137 -0.61 -7.81 -15.34
N LEU A 138 -1.74 -8.45 -15.10
CA LEU A 138 -2.81 -8.60 -16.08
C LEU A 138 -4.07 -7.88 -15.59
N ALA A 139 -4.93 -7.46 -16.50
CA ALA A 139 -6.20 -6.83 -16.20
C ALA A 139 -7.36 -7.80 -16.42
N PHE A 140 -8.34 -7.76 -15.52
CA PHE A 140 -9.58 -8.51 -15.62
C PHE A 140 -10.77 -7.56 -15.59
N VAL A 141 -11.44 -7.40 -16.75
CA VAL A 141 -12.64 -6.57 -16.90
C VAL A 141 -13.83 -7.38 -16.43
N ASN A 142 -14.26 -7.11 -15.20
CA ASN A 142 -15.32 -7.81 -14.48
C ASN A 142 -16.68 -7.12 -14.67
N LYS A 143 -17.76 -7.82 -14.31
CA LYS A 143 -19.14 -7.33 -14.39
C LYS A 143 -19.62 -7.08 -15.82
N MET A 144 -19.20 -7.91 -16.77
CA MET A 144 -19.67 -7.84 -18.15
C MET A 144 -21.17 -8.07 -18.32
N ASP A 145 -21.84 -8.61 -17.30
CA ASP A 145 -23.28 -8.84 -17.20
C ASP A 145 -24.10 -7.60 -16.79
N ARG A 146 -23.44 -6.52 -16.40
CA ARG A 146 -24.12 -5.30 -15.93
C ARG A 146 -24.54 -4.40 -17.09
N THR A 147 -25.68 -3.74 -16.95
CA THR A 147 -26.16 -2.72 -17.90
C THR A 147 -25.13 -1.60 -18.04
N GLY A 148 -24.76 -1.26 -19.26
CA GLY A 148 -23.69 -0.29 -19.58
C GLY A 148 -22.29 -0.89 -19.65
N ALA A 149 -22.14 -2.22 -19.54
CA ALA A 149 -20.84 -2.88 -19.68
C ALA A 149 -20.23 -2.69 -21.07
N ASN A 150 -18.98 -2.20 -21.13
CA ASN A 150 -18.28 -1.94 -22.37
C ASN A 150 -16.79 -2.27 -22.26
N PHE A 151 -16.41 -3.45 -22.73
CA PHE A 151 -15.04 -3.95 -22.70
C PHE A 151 -14.06 -3.04 -23.48
N THR A 152 -14.43 -2.66 -24.69
CA THR A 152 -13.58 -1.84 -25.58
C THR A 152 -13.27 -0.47 -24.96
N ASN A 153 -14.25 0.14 -24.30
CA ASN A 153 -14.05 1.41 -23.61
C ASN A 153 -13.08 1.27 -22.44
N VAL A 154 -13.17 0.19 -21.66
CA VAL A 154 -12.24 -0.06 -20.54
C VAL A 154 -10.82 -0.27 -21.05
N VAL A 155 -10.63 -1.03 -22.14
CA VAL A 155 -9.33 -1.20 -22.79
C VAL A 155 -8.76 0.15 -23.27
N ALA A 156 -9.58 1.00 -23.87
CA ALA A 156 -9.17 2.35 -24.28
C ALA A 156 -8.77 3.23 -23.08
N GLN A 157 -9.49 3.13 -21.95
CA GLN A 157 -9.16 3.87 -20.73
C GLN A 157 -7.86 3.38 -20.06
N LEU A 158 -7.53 2.09 -20.12
CA LEU A 158 -6.22 1.60 -19.68
C LEU A 158 -5.08 2.34 -20.39
N LYS A 159 -5.24 2.58 -21.70
CA LYS A 159 -4.26 3.33 -22.50
C LYS A 159 -4.28 4.83 -22.17
N SER A 160 -5.43 5.46 -22.20
CA SER A 160 -5.56 6.92 -22.12
C SER A 160 -5.36 7.46 -20.71
N ARG A 161 -5.83 6.75 -19.66
CA ARG A 161 -5.78 7.21 -18.27
C ARG A 161 -4.61 6.64 -17.48
N LEU A 162 -4.21 5.40 -17.75
CA LEU A 162 -3.13 4.74 -17.01
C LEU A 162 -1.80 4.70 -17.78
N GLY A 163 -1.78 5.16 -19.04
CA GLY A 163 -0.60 5.12 -19.87
C GLY A 163 -0.10 3.69 -20.19
N ALA A 164 -0.98 2.69 -20.04
CA ALA A 164 -0.65 1.29 -20.27
C ALA A 164 -0.67 0.95 -21.77
N TYR A 165 -0.05 -0.18 -22.10
CA TYR A 165 -0.19 -0.82 -23.41
C TYR A 165 -1.06 -2.09 -23.24
N PRO A 166 -2.41 -1.96 -23.31
CA PRO A 166 -3.31 -3.08 -23.11
C PRO A 166 -3.32 -3.99 -24.32
N VAL A 167 -3.19 -5.29 -24.09
CA VAL A 167 -3.30 -6.33 -25.12
C VAL A 167 -4.48 -7.23 -24.80
N PRO A 168 -5.62 -7.09 -25.49
CA PRO A 168 -6.76 -7.99 -25.29
C PRO A 168 -6.36 -9.44 -25.59
N MET A 169 -6.57 -10.32 -24.63
CA MET A 169 -6.42 -11.77 -24.79
C MET A 169 -7.73 -12.42 -25.18
N GLN A 170 -8.82 -11.71 -24.99
CA GLN A 170 -10.18 -12.18 -25.20
C GLN A 170 -11.08 -11.08 -25.76
N ILE A 171 -12.11 -11.50 -26.46
CA ILE A 171 -13.23 -10.64 -26.87
C ILE A 171 -14.50 -11.21 -26.21
N PRO A 172 -15.35 -10.38 -25.58
CA PRO A 172 -16.58 -10.87 -24.98
C PRO A 172 -17.60 -11.32 -26.03
N VAL A 173 -18.33 -12.40 -25.75
CA VAL A 173 -19.50 -12.83 -26.54
C VAL A 173 -20.73 -12.20 -25.90
N GLY A 174 -21.24 -11.15 -26.50
CA GLY A 174 -22.30 -10.33 -25.96
C GLY A 174 -21.86 -9.41 -24.83
N ALA A 175 -22.78 -8.65 -24.30
CA ALA A 175 -22.62 -7.77 -23.14
C ALA A 175 -23.92 -7.66 -22.36
N GLU A 176 -23.89 -7.13 -21.15
CA GLU A 176 -25.04 -6.95 -20.27
C GLU A 176 -25.76 -8.29 -20.00
N GLU A 177 -27.07 -8.33 -20.03
CA GLU A 177 -27.84 -9.58 -19.85
C GLU A 177 -27.51 -10.63 -20.93
N GLY A 178 -27.05 -10.21 -22.10
CA GLY A 178 -26.64 -11.07 -23.20
C GLY A 178 -25.19 -11.56 -23.14
N PHE A 179 -24.45 -11.29 -22.06
CA PHE A 179 -23.09 -11.80 -21.89
C PHE A 179 -23.10 -13.32 -21.68
N ASP A 180 -22.61 -14.04 -22.68
CA ASP A 180 -22.67 -15.51 -22.67
C ASP A 180 -21.32 -16.20 -22.46
N GLY A 181 -20.23 -15.59 -22.91
CA GLY A 181 -18.91 -16.16 -22.79
C GLY A 181 -17.82 -15.23 -23.32
N VAL A 182 -16.67 -15.81 -23.64
CA VAL A 182 -15.54 -15.06 -24.20
C VAL A 182 -14.95 -15.82 -25.40
N ILE A 183 -14.30 -15.10 -26.30
CA ILE A 183 -13.50 -15.68 -27.37
C ILE A 183 -12.04 -15.60 -26.97
N ASP A 184 -11.37 -16.73 -26.86
CA ASP A 184 -9.93 -16.84 -26.66
C ASP A 184 -9.23 -16.54 -27.98
N LEU A 185 -8.48 -15.43 -28.02
CA LEU A 185 -7.79 -14.97 -29.23
C LEU A 185 -6.52 -15.80 -29.54
N VAL A 186 -5.97 -16.52 -28.59
CA VAL A 186 -4.85 -17.43 -28.84
C VAL A 186 -5.34 -18.68 -29.56
N LYS A 187 -6.41 -19.29 -29.07
CA LYS A 187 -7.00 -20.52 -29.63
C LYS A 187 -8.00 -20.25 -30.75
N MET A 188 -8.48 -19.03 -30.90
CA MET A 188 -9.55 -18.63 -31.82
C MET A 188 -10.80 -19.49 -31.66
N LYS A 189 -11.25 -19.64 -30.41
CA LYS A 189 -12.47 -20.37 -30.04
C LYS A 189 -13.26 -19.60 -29.01
N ALA A 190 -14.58 -19.74 -29.07
CA ALA A 190 -15.47 -19.25 -28.02
C ALA A 190 -15.45 -20.21 -26.84
N ILE A 191 -15.57 -19.69 -25.64
CA ILE A 191 -15.68 -20.45 -24.38
C ILE A 191 -16.98 -20.06 -23.73
N HIS A 192 -17.84 -21.05 -23.48
CA HIS A 192 -19.13 -20.89 -22.83
C HIS A 192 -19.14 -21.67 -21.52
N TRP A 193 -19.56 -21.03 -20.42
CA TRP A 193 -19.66 -21.67 -19.10
C TRP A 193 -21.12 -21.97 -18.78
N ASP A 194 -21.36 -23.18 -18.31
CA ASP A 194 -22.67 -23.60 -17.84
C ASP A 194 -23.00 -22.96 -16.47
N SER A 195 -24.12 -22.26 -16.40
CA SER A 195 -24.55 -21.52 -15.20
C SER A 195 -25.05 -22.46 -14.08
N GLU A 196 -25.63 -23.62 -14.41
CA GLU A 196 -26.15 -24.56 -13.43
C GLU A 196 -25.02 -25.25 -12.65
N SER A 197 -23.89 -25.50 -13.31
CA SER A 197 -22.68 -26.06 -12.69
C SER A 197 -21.84 -25.03 -11.95
N HIS A 198 -22.30 -23.79 -11.77
CA HIS A 198 -21.51 -22.69 -11.26
C HIS A 198 -20.21 -22.45 -12.05
N GLY A 199 -20.24 -22.66 -13.35
CA GLY A 199 -19.11 -22.46 -14.26
C GLY A 199 -18.03 -23.55 -14.18
N THR A 200 -18.24 -24.65 -13.43
CA THR A 200 -17.28 -25.77 -13.41
C THR A 200 -17.28 -26.57 -14.70
N VAL A 201 -18.38 -26.55 -15.44
CA VAL A 201 -18.49 -27.13 -16.78
C VAL A 201 -18.44 -26.01 -17.81
N PHE A 202 -17.64 -26.19 -18.82
CA PHE A 202 -17.48 -25.26 -19.94
C PHE A 202 -17.31 -26.03 -21.24
N GLU A 203 -17.57 -25.37 -22.35
CA GLU A 203 -17.38 -25.93 -23.68
C GLU A 203 -16.74 -24.92 -24.62
N TYR A 204 -15.97 -25.44 -25.58
CA TYR A 204 -15.43 -24.67 -26.67
C TYR A 204 -16.38 -24.70 -27.85
N GLY A 205 -16.66 -23.51 -28.42
CA GLY A 205 -17.50 -23.32 -29.59
C GLY A 205 -16.79 -22.57 -30.71
N ASP A 206 -17.49 -22.46 -31.83
CA ASP A 206 -17.02 -21.62 -32.94
C ASP A 206 -17.28 -20.15 -32.62
N ILE A 207 -16.47 -19.27 -33.22
CA ILE A 207 -16.64 -17.82 -33.10
C ILE A 207 -17.95 -17.42 -33.81
N PRO A 208 -18.83 -16.65 -33.17
CA PRO A 208 -20.03 -16.09 -33.81
C PRO A 208 -19.65 -15.30 -35.07
N ALA A 209 -20.45 -15.49 -36.14
CA ALA A 209 -20.12 -14.96 -37.48
C ALA A 209 -19.94 -13.45 -37.51
N ASP A 210 -20.65 -12.73 -36.67
CA ASP A 210 -20.61 -11.26 -36.51
C ASP A 210 -19.35 -10.77 -35.76
N LEU A 211 -18.64 -11.65 -35.07
CA LEU A 211 -17.41 -11.32 -34.31
C LEU A 211 -16.12 -11.79 -34.99
N VAL A 212 -16.19 -12.54 -36.08
CA VAL A 212 -15.01 -13.13 -36.77
C VAL A 212 -14.01 -12.04 -37.18
N ASP A 213 -14.47 -10.98 -37.82
CA ASP A 213 -13.59 -9.88 -38.29
C ASP A 213 -12.95 -9.16 -37.09
N THR A 214 -13.72 -8.83 -36.04
CA THR A 214 -13.22 -8.20 -34.81
C THR A 214 -12.18 -9.07 -34.12
N CYS A 215 -12.42 -10.38 -34.04
CA CYS A 215 -11.47 -11.31 -33.43
C CYS A 215 -10.20 -11.45 -34.27
N THR A 216 -10.31 -11.45 -35.61
CA THR A 216 -9.16 -11.52 -36.48
C THR A 216 -8.27 -10.28 -36.34
N GLU A 217 -8.82 -9.09 -36.30
CA GLU A 217 -8.08 -7.84 -36.06
C GLU A 217 -7.43 -7.84 -34.67
N ALA A 218 -8.18 -8.22 -33.62
CA ALA A 218 -7.67 -8.27 -32.25
C ALA A 218 -6.56 -9.32 -32.09
N ARG A 219 -6.67 -10.48 -32.76
CA ARG A 219 -5.63 -11.49 -32.79
C ARG A 219 -4.37 -10.98 -33.50
N SER A 220 -4.50 -10.32 -34.67
CA SER A 220 -3.37 -9.75 -35.35
C SER A 220 -2.61 -8.75 -34.49
N PHE A 221 -3.31 -7.88 -33.80
CA PHE A 221 -2.72 -6.96 -32.81
C PHE A 221 -2.01 -7.68 -31.66
N MET A 222 -2.60 -8.75 -31.12
CA MET A 222 -2.01 -9.55 -30.04
C MET A 222 -0.75 -10.29 -30.52
N VAL A 223 -0.76 -10.88 -31.71
CA VAL A 223 0.38 -11.59 -32.29
C VAL A 223 1.53 -10.62 -32.60
N GLU A 224 1.22 -9.44 -33.13
CA GLU A 224 2.21 -8.37 -33.35
C GLU A 224 2.85 -7.94 -32.02
N ALA A 225 2.03 -7.73 -30.97
CA ALA A 225 2.53 -7.42 -29.63
C ALA A 225 3.42 -8.54 -29.06
N ALA A 226 3.14 -9.81 -29.36
CA ALA A 226 4.01 -10.93 -28.96
C ALA A 226 5.32 -10.94 -29.77
N ALA A 227 5.26 -10.69 -31.07
CA ALA A 227 6.41 -10.67 -31.95
C ALA A 227 7.44 -9.58 -31.59
N GLU A 228 6.98 -8.43 -31.10
CA GLU A 228 7.83 -7.33 -30.62
C GLU A 228 8.70 -7.67 -29.41
N ALA A 229 8.56 -8.84 -28.80
CA ALA A 229 9.34 -9.24 -27.62
C ALA A 229 10.83 -9.43 -27.92
N ASN A 230 11.17 -10.00 -29.08
CA ASN A 230 12.54 -10.23 -29.49
C ASN A 230 12.65 -10.44 -31.01
N GLU A 231 13.89 -10.34 -31.55
CA GLU A 231 14.17 -10.45 -32.97
C GLU A 231 13.71 -11.77 -33.59
N ALA A 232 13.88 -12.88 -32.89
CA ALA A 232 13.55 -14.20 -33.45
C ALA A 232 12.03 -14.37 -33.69
N LEU A 233 11.20 -13.87 -32.77
CA LEU A 233 9.73 -13.86 -32.93
C LEU A 233 9.29 -12.87 -34.01
N MET A 234 9.95 -11.73 -34.09
CA MET A 234 9.67 -10.71 -35.10
C MET A 234 10.00 -11.22 -36.48
N ASP A 235 11.17 -11.83 -36.70
CA ASP A 235 11.58 -12.40 -37.98
C ASP A 235 10.59 -13.47 -38.43
N LYS A 236 10.21 -14.38 -37.55
CA LYS A 236 9.23 -15.41 -37.86
C LYS A 236 7.86 -14.83 -38.23
N TYR A 237 7.39 -13.82 -37.48
CA TYR A 237 6.13 -13.16 -37.76
C TYR A 237 6.15 -12.46 -39.14
N LEU A 238 7.27 -11.85 -39.49
CA LEU A 238 7.42 -11.21 -40.81
C LEU A 238 7.50 -12.21 -41.99
N GLU A 239 8.05 -13.41 -41.73
CA GLU A 239 8.16 -14.48 -42.75
C GLU A 239 6.86 -15.27 -42.90
N GLU A 240 6.22 -15.68 -41.80
CA GLU A 240 5.07 -16.60 -41.77
C GLU A 240 3.72 -15.89 -41.62
N GLY A 241 3.72 -14.64 -41.10
CA GLY A 241 2.50 -13.85 -40.82
C GLY A 241 1.73 -14.23 -39.55
N ASP A 242 2.18 -15.26 -38.83
CA ASP A 242 1.58 -15.72 -37.56
C ASP A 242 2.63 -16.37 -36.64
N LEU A 243 2.28 -16.61 -35.40
CA LEU A 243 3.06 -17.32 -34.40
C LEU A 243 2.26 -18.50 -33.84
N THR A 244 2.94 -19.54 -33.35
CA THR A 244 2.28 -20.63 -32.62
C THR A 244 1.74 -20.17 -31.28
N GLU A 245 0.83 -20.92 -30.69
CA GLU A 245 0.28 -20.63 -29.35
C GLU A 245 1.39 -20.48 -28.30
N GLU A 246 2.40 -21.35 -28.33
CA GLU A 246 3.52 -21.32 -27.40
C GLU A 246 4.37 -20.05 -27.58
N GLU A 247 4.63 -19.66 -28.82
CA GLU A 247 5.40 -18.46 -29.16
C GLU A 247 4.65 -17.17 -28.80
N ILE A 248 3.33 -17.16 -28.98
CA ILE A 248 2.47 -16.03 -28.55
C ILE A 248 2.59 -15.86 -27.04
N TYR A 249 2.40 -16.93 -26.27
CA TYR A 249 2.53 -16.85 -24.81
C TYR A 249 3.95 -16.49 -24.37
N GLN A 250 4.97 -17.01 -25.04
CA GLN A 250 6.38 -16.68 -24.76
C GLN A 250 6.63 -15.18 -24.96
N GLY A 251 6.23 -14.62 -26.08
CA GLY A 251 6.44 -13.20 -26.39
C GLY A 251 5.65 -12.29 -25.46
N LEU A 252 4.37 -12.57 -25.24
CA LEU A 252 3.53 -11.80 -24.34
C LEU A 252 4.03 -11.88 -22.90
N ARG A 253 4.47 -13.07 -22.45
CA ARG A 253 5.06 -13.24 -21.11
C ARG A 253 6.31 -12.38 -20.96
N GLU A 254 7.25 -12.45 -21.91
CA GLU A 254 8.49 -11.66 -21.85
C GLU A 254 8.21 -10.17 -21.69
N ARG A 255 7.26 -9.62 -22.43
CA ARG A 255 6.88 -8.21 -22.37
C ARG A 255 6.07 -7.87 -21.11
N THR A 256 5.23 -8.80 -20.63
CA THR A 256 4.50 -8.63 -19.37
C THR A 256 5.46 -8.55 -18.17
N LEU A 257 6.48 -9.42 -18.14
CA LEU A 257 7.51 -9.41 -17.11
C LEU A 257 8.33 -8.12 -17.09
N LYS A 258 8.54 -7.51 -18.25
CA LYS A 258 9.19 -6.19 -18.38
C LYS A 258 8.26 -5.01 -18.10
N VAL A 259 6.97 -5.27 -17.79
CA VAL A 259 5.92 -4.26 -17.58
C VAL A 259 5.70 -3.36 -18.81
N GLU A 260 5.96 -3.87 -20.00
CA GLU A 260 5.77 -3.16 -21.28
C GLU A 260 4.32 -3.25 -21.75
N ILE A 261 3.66 -4.36 -21.49
CA ILE A 261 2.27 -4.62 -21.88
C ILE A 261 1.42 -5.07 -20.69
N VAL A 262 0.12 -4.98 -20.85
CA VAL A 262 -0.88 -5.48 -19.91
C VAL A 262 -1.86 -6.39 -20.63
N PRO A 263 -1.77 -7.72 -20.47
CA PRO A 263 -2.78 -8.63 -21.01
C PRO A 263 -4.14 -8.38 -20.37
N VAL A 264 -5.20 -8.33 -21.19
CA VAL A 264 -6.55 -8.00 -20.71
C VAL A 264 -7.51 -9.17 -20.95
N TYR A 265 -8.10 -9.63 -19.87
CA TYR A 265 -9.14 -10.65 -19.83
C TYR A 265 -10.49 -10.03 -19.48
N CYS A 266 -11.58 -10.72 -19.71
CA CYS A 266 -12.92 -10.25 -19.33
C CYS A 266 -13.79 -11.38 -18.80
N GLY A 267 -14.86 -10.99 -18.07
CA GLY A 267 -15.80 -11.94 -17.52
C GLY A 267 -16.80 -11.32 -16.55
N THR A 268 -17.49 -12.17 -15.84
CA THR A 268 -18.35 -11.82 -14.71
C THR A 268 -18.17 -12.83 -13.59
N ALA A 269 -17.46 -12.43 -12.54
CA ALA A 269 -17.21 -13.28 -11.39
C ALA A 269 -18.54 -13.69 -10.71
N PHE A 270 -19.50 -12.77 -10.61
CA PHE A 270 -20.81 -13.05 -10.01
C PHE A 270 -21.59 -14.14 -10.78
N LYS A 271 -21.52 -14.15 -12.09
CA LYS A 271 -22.15 -15.16 -12.94
C LYS A 271 -21.26 -16.38 -13.24
N ASN A 272 -20.11 -16.48 -12.59
CA ASN A 272 -19.16 -17.59 -12.69
C ASN A 272 -18.60 -17.83 -14.11
N LYS A 273 -18.37 -16.75 -14.87
CA LYS A 273 -17.86 -16.82 -16.25
C LYS A 273 -16.55 -16.05 -16.37
N GLY A 274 -15.51 -16.65 -16.95
CA GLY A 274 -14.24 -16.02 -17.32
C GLY A 274 -13.13 -16.07 -16.29
N VAL A 275 -13.41 -16.38 -15.02
CA VAL A 275 -12.39 -16.38 -13.95
C VAL A 275 -11.34 -17.49 -14.15
N GLN A 276 -11.76 -18.68 -14.58
CA GLN A 276 -10.82 -19.78 -14.84
C GLN A 276 -9.88 -19.48 -15.99
N ALA A 277 -10.37 -18.87 -17.06
CA ALA A 277 -9.53 -18.46 -18.19
C ALA A 277 -8.51 -17.38 -17.78
N MET A 278 -8.89 -16.47 -16.88
CA MET A 278 -7.96 -15.53 -16.27
C MET A 278 -6.89 -16.24 -15.43
N LEU A 279 -7.24 -17.32 -14.68
CA LEU A 279 -6.26 -18.09 -13.90
C LEU A 279 -5.25 -18.82 -14.80
N ASP A 280 -5.67 -19.29 -15.96
CA ASP A 280 -4.74 -19.80 -16.97
C ASP A 280 -3.79 -18.69 -17.46
N GLY A 281 -4.31 -17.47 -17.64
CA GLY A 281 -3.49 -16.29 -17.91
C GLY A 281 -2.48 -15.98 -16.81
N VAL A 282 -2.85 -16.16 -15.54
CA VAL A 282 -1.92 -16.00 -14.40
C VAL A 282 -0.75 -16.99 -14.52
N VAL A 283 -1.03 -18.26 -14.86
CA VAL A 283 0.01 -19.28 -15.06
C VAL A 283 0.92 -18.92 -16.23
N GLN A 284 0.34 -18.53 -17.36
CA GLN A 284 1.05 -18.32 -18.62
C GLN A 284 1.85 -17.02 -18.66
N LEU A 285 1.37 -15.94 -18.02
CA LEU A 285 1.86 -14.58 -18.25
C LEU A 285 2.49 -13.92 -17.02
N LEU A 286 2.12 -14.32 -15.79
CA LEU A 286 2.70 -13.73 -14.59
C LEU A 286 4.00 -14.43 -14.17
N PRO A 287 4.92 -13.72 -13.48
CA PRO A 287 6.21 -14.28 -13.09
C PRO A 287 6.12 -15.33 -11.99
N SER A 288 7.08 -16.22 -12.00
CA SER A 288 7.50 -17.00 -10.83
C SER A 288 8.57 -16.24 -10.03
N PRO A 289 8.89 -16.67 -8.80
CA PRO A 289 9.96 -16.03 -8.02
C PRO A 289 11.34 -16.01 -8.67
N VAL A 290 11.61 -16.90 -9.64
CA VAL A 290 12.89 -16.95 -10.38
C VAL A 290 12.89 -16.04 -11.63
N ASP A 291 11.74 -15.58 -12.08
CA ASP A 291 11.62 -14.66 -13.22
C ASP A 291 11.85 -13.19 -12.80
N VAL A 292 11.66 -12.90 -11.52
CA VAL A 292 11.87 -11.53 -11.00
C VAL A 292 13.35 -11.32 -10.68
N PRO A 293 13.85 -10.07 -10.76
CA PRO A 293 15.23 -9.78 -10.41
C PRO A 293 15.58 -10.25 -8.99
N PRO A 294 16.82 -10.73 -8.75
CA PRO A 294 17.28 -11.05 -7.40
C PRO A 294 17.07 -9.87 -6.46
N VAL A 295 16.69 -10.16 -5.21
CA VAL A 295 16.48 -9.11 -4.22
C VAL A 295 17.83 -8.49 -3.82
N VAL A 296 17.87 -7.17 -3.76
CA VAL A 296 19.03 -6.38 -3.37
C VAL A 296 18.82 -5.84 -1.97
N GLY A 297 19.85 -5.82 -1.18
CA GLY A 297 19.87 -5.24 0.16
C GLY A 297 21.26 -4.79 0.58
N ILE A 298 21.35 -4.25 1.78
CA ILE A 298 22.59 -3.75 2.37
C ILE A 298 23.10 -4.79 3.37
N GLY A 299 24.31 -5.26 3.13
CA GLY A 299 25.03 -6.18 4.01
C GLY A 299 25.80 -5.47 5.11
N GLU A 300 26.74 -6.21 5.76
CA GLU A 300 27.66 -5.63 6.72
C GLU A 300 28.55 -4.57 6.04
N ASN A 301 28.88 -3.52 6.79
CA ASN A 301 29.71 -2.38 6.33
C ASN A 301 29.12 -1.62 5.12
N ASP A 302 27.80 -1.51 5.04
CA ASP A 302 27.09 -0.79 3.97
C ASP A 302 27.40 -1.30 2.54
N THR A 303 27.73 -2.57 2.42
CA THR A 303 27.98 -3.22 1.12
C THR A 303 26.66 -3.68 0.49
N GLU A 304 26.49 -3.43 -0.80
CA GLU A 304 25.35 -3.96 -1.55
C GLU A 304 25.50 -5.49 -1.69
N VAL A 305 24.44 -6.21 -1.33
CA VAL A 305 24.37 -7.68 -1.37
C VAL A 305 23.10 -8.11 -2.12
N THR A 306 23.26 -9.10 -2.97
CA THR A 306 22.18 -9.66 -3.77
C THR A 306 21.85 -11.07 -3.30
N ARG A 307 20.56 -11.46 -3.34
CA ARG A 307 20.08 -12.82 -3.08
C ARG A 307 19.20 -13.31 -4.21
N LYS A 308 19.50 -14.48 -4.73
CA LYS A 308 18.67 -15.16 -5.72
C LYS A 308 17.56 -15.95 -5.03
N ALA A 309 16.46 -16.18 -5.73
CA ALA A 309 15.38 -17.05 -5.25
C ALA A 309 15.78 -18.53 -5.36
N ASP A 310 16.67 -18.97 -4.49
CA ASP A 310 17.25 -20.32 -4.45
C ASP A 310 17.30 -20.83 -3.01
N ASP A 311 16.95 -22.10 -2.80
CA ASP A 311 16.96 -22.77 -1.49
C ASP A 311 18.35 -22.92 -0.89
N SER A 312 19.39 -22.94 -1.73
CA SER A 312 20.80 -23.08 -1.31
C SER A 312 21.45 -21.77 -0.86
N GLU A 313 20.83 -20.64 -1.16
CA GLU A 313 21.26 -19.32 -0.73
C GLU A 313 21.06 -19.13 0.80
N PRO A 314 21.79 -18.23 1.45
CA PRO A 314 21.50 -17.86 2.82
C PRO A 314 20.07 -17.32 2.97
N PHE A 315 19.42 -17.69 4.08
CA PHE A 315 18.04 -17.28 4.34
C PHE A 315 17.89 -15.76 4.39
N SER A 316 16.91 -15.24 3.67
CA SER A 316 16.45 -13.85 3.78
C SER A 316 14.94 -13.76 3.54
N ALA A 317 14.27 -12.96 4.35
CA ALA A 317 12.84 -12.74 4.28
C ALA A 317 12.48 -11.32 4.73
N LEU A 318 11.34 -10.83 4.26
CA LEU A 318 10.76 -9.55 4.64
C LEU A 318 9.46 -9.76 5.40
N ALA A 319 9.37 -9.25 6.62
CA ALA A 319 8.14 -9.21 7.39
C ALA A 319 7.27 -8.07 6.85
N PHE A 320 6.15 -8.40 6.20
CA PHE A 320 5.30 -7.41 5.54
C PHE A 320 4.00 -7.12 6.29
N LYS A 321 3.61 -7.99 7.23
CA LYS A 321 2.42 -7.79 8.06
C LYS A 321 2.61 -8.44 9.41
N VAL A 322 2.23 -7.73 10.46
CA VAL A 322 2.11 -8.26 11.82
C VAL A 322 0.66 -8.14 12.25
N MET A 323 0.10 -9.16 12.86
CA MET A 323 -1.25 -9.11 13.42
C MET A 323 -1.29 -9.81 14.78
N THR A 324 -2.20 -9.38 15.62
CA THR A 324 -2.47 -10.01 16.89
C THR A 324 -3.55 -11.06 16.73
N ASP A 325 -3.29 -12.25 17.23
CA ASP A 325 -4.22 -13.37 17.22
C ASP A 325 -4.58 -13.78 18.65
N PRO A 326 -5.87 -13.99 18.95
CA PRO A 326 -6.33 -14.32 20.31
C PRO A 326 -5.75 -15.63 20.86
N PHE A 327 -5.41 -16.59 20.00
CA PHE A 327 -5.01 -17.95 20.38
C PHE A 327 -3.49 -18.17 20.35
N VAL A 328 -2.79 -17.55 19.39
CA VAL A 328 -1.35 -17.78 19.21
C VAL A 328 -0.50 -16.54 19.54
N GLY A 329 -1.13 -15.41 19.83
CA GLY A 329 -0.44 -14.16 20.12
C GLY A 329 -0.07 -13.39 18.85
N SER A 330 1.19 -12.99 18.70
CA SER A 330 1.64 -12.27 17.52
C SER A 330 1.92 -13.23 16.36
N LEU A 331 1.32 -12.94 15.21
CA LEU A 331 1.56 -13.57 13.91
C LEU A 331 2.33 -12.60 13.02
N THR A 332 3.49 -13.01 12.54
CA THR A 332 4.29 -12.22 11.60
C THR A 332 4.25 -12.88 10.23
N PHE A 333 3.63 -12.23 9.27
CA PHE A 333 3.63 -12.66 7.88
C PHE A 333 4.91 -12.20 7.20
N PHE A 334 5.57 -13.11 6.50
CA PHE A 334 6.81 -12.82 5.79
C PHE A 334 6.89 -13.51 4.44
N ARG A 335 7.59 -12.87 3.51
CA ARG A 335 7.98 -13.41 2.22
C ARG A 335 9.42 -13.88 2.30
N VAL A 336 9.67 -15.14 1.94
CA VAL A 336 11.02 -15.68 1.81
C VAL A 336 11.58 -15.35 0.42
N TYR A 337 12.69 -14.66 0.36
CA TYR A 337 13.37 -14.32 -0.89
C TYR A 337 14.47 -15.30 -1.24
N SER A 338 15.15 -15.86 -0.24
CA SER A 338 16.24 -16.83 -0.44
C SER A 338 16.37 -17.80 0.72
N GLY A 339 16.91 -18.96 0.45
CA GLY A 339 17.24 -19.96 1.46
C GLY A 339 16.05 -20.74 1.99
N THR A 340 16.27 -21.45 3.08
CA THR A 340 15.29 -22.28 3.78
C THR A 340 15.30 -21.97 5.27
N LEU A 341 14.16 -22.13 5.93
CA LEU A 341 14.00 -21.95 7.36
C LEU A 341 13.07 -23.02 7.93
N ASN A 342 13.48 -23.64 9.04
CA ASN A 342 12.68 -24.65 9.73
C ASN A 342 11.99 -24.06 10.96
N SER A 343 10.89 -24.68 11.35
CA SER A 343 10.24 -24.40 12.63
C SER A 343 11.24 -24.62 13.78
N GLY A 344 11.33 -23.66 14.68
CA GLY A 344 12.29 -23.66 15.81
C GLY A 344 13.63 -23.02 15.54
N ASP A 345 13.96 -22.68 14.29
CA ASP A 345 15.20 -22.03 13.93
C ASP A 345 15.31 -20.60 14.47
N GLN A 346 16.55 -20.09 14.56
CA GLN A 346 16.84 -18.70 14.88
C GLN A 346 17.05 -17.89 13.60
N VAL A 347 16.54 -16.68 13.59
CA VAL A 347 16.78 -15.67 12.57
C VAL A 347 17.36 -14.40 13.20
N TYR A 348 18.01 -13.59 12.41
CA TYR A 348 18.55 -12.31 12.83
C TYR A 348 17.76 -11.16 12.20
N ASN A 349 17.36 -10.20 13.02
CA ASN A 349 16.76 -8.94 12.58
C ASN A 349 17.87 -7.87 12.56
N PRO A 350 18.41 -7.51 11.40
CA PRO A 350 19.50 -6.56 11.29
C PRO A 350 19.11 -5.13 11.68
N ILE A 351 17.85 -4.74 11.44
CA ILE A 351 17.33 -3.40 11.74
C ILE A 351 17.34 -3.15 13.25
N LYS A 352 16.95 -4.15 14.04
CA LYS A 352 16.90 -4.07 15.51
C LYS A 352 18.12 -4.67 16.20
N SER A 353 19.05 -5.23 15.42
CA SER A 353 20.24 -5.94 15.93
C SER A 353 19.90 -7.03 16.95
N LYS A 354 18.81 -7.77 16.71
CA LYS A 354 18.29 -8.79 17.61
C LYS A 354 18.18 -10.16 16.94
N LYS A 355 18.40 -11.19 17.75
CA LYS A 355 18.11 -12.57 17.38
C LYS A 355 16.68 -12.91 17.77
N GLU A 356 15.96 -13.50 16.87
CA GLU A 356 14.57 -13.95 17.06
C GLU A 356 14.47 -15.45 16.82
N ARG A 357 13.59 -16.12 17.55
CA ARG A 357 13.32 -17.54 17.34
C ARG A 357 11.91 -17.72 16.81
N ILE A 358 11.80 -18.40 15.67
CA ILE A 358 10.50 -18.80 15.12
C ILE A 358 10.04 -20.05 15.87
N GLY A 359 8.96 -19.95 16.63
CA GLY A 359 8.39 -21.07 17.36
C GLY A 359 7.68 -22.05 16.43
N ARG A 360 6.75 -21.57 15.63
CA ARG A 360 5.98 -22.35 14.64
C ARG A 360 5.91 -21.59 13.33
N LEU A 361 5.85 -22.34 12.23
CA LEU A 361 5.60 -21.84 10.89
C LEU A 361 4.19 -22.25 10.46
N LEU A 362 3.45 -21.34 9.90
CA LEU A 362 2.06 -21.52 9.50
C LEU A 362 1.88 -21.17 8.03
N GLN A 363 1.21 -22.03 7.29
CA GLN A 363 0.61 -21.71 6.01
C GLN A 363 -0.80 -21.20 6.25
N MET A 364 -1.12 -20.07 5.66
CA MET A 364 -2.41 -19.42 5.85
C MET A 364 -3.37 -19.71 4.72
N HIS A 365 -4.64 -19.90 5.07
CA HIS A 365 -5.77 -19.97 4.17
C HIS A 365 -6.83 -18.98 4.72
N SER A 366 -6.64 -17.70 4.41
CA SER A 366 -7.38 -16.61 5.05
C SER A 366 -7.20 -16.65 6.58
N ASN A 367 -8.24 -16.99 7.36
CA ASN A 367 -8.17 -17.11 8.82
C ASN A 367 -7.80 -18.54 9.31
N ASP A 368 -7.87 -19.54 8.46
CA ASP A 368 -7.47 -20.89 8.78
C ASP A 368 -5.95 -21.08 8.69
N ARG A 369 -5.40 -21.98 9.48
CA ARG A 369 -3.96 -22.17 9.66
C ARG A 369 -3.60 -23.65 9.57
N ALA A 370 -2.60 -23.93 8.77
CA ALA A 370 -1.96 -25.24 8.73
C ALA A 370 -0.51 -25.12 9.20
N GLU A 371 -0.10 -25.90 10.20
CA GLU A 371 1.28 -25.92 10.66
C GLU A 371 2.18 -26.61 9.64
N ILE A 372 3.29 -25.94 9.28
CA ILE A 372 4.29 -26.45 8.35
C ILE A 372 5.66 -26.52 9.03
N LYS A 373 6.50 -27.44 8.55
CA LYS A 373 7.80 -27.70 9.18
C LYS A 373 8.90 -26.80 8.65
N GLU A 374 8.81 -26.39 7.39
CA GLU A 374 9.82 -25.57 6.71
C GLU A 374 9.17 -24.61 5.73
N VAL A 375 9.87 -23.52 5.47
CA VAL A 375 9.58 -22.56 4.38
C VAL A 375 10.83 -22.41 3.52
N ARG A 376 10.64 -22.05 2.25
CA ARG A 376 11.68 -22.00 1.22
C ARG A 376 11.60 -20.73 0.41
N ALA A 377 12.63 -20.45 -0.39
CA ALA A 377 12.63 -19.31 -1.31
C ALA A 377 11.32 -19.26 -2.13
N GLY A 378 10.70 -18.11 -2.21
CA GLY A 378 9.41 -17.90 -2.88
C GLY A 378 8.17 -18.12 -2.02
N ASP A 379 8.28 -18.69 -0.82
CA ASP A 379 7.12 -18.93 0.06
C ASP A 379 6.64 -17.61 0.72
N ILE A 380 5.34 -17.55 0.94
CA ILE A 380 4.68 -16.60 1.83
C ILE A 380 4.08 -17.41 2.98
N ALA A 381 4.46 -17.08 4.19
CA ALA A 381 4.04 -17.82 5.39
C ALA A 381 3.90 -16.89 6.60
N ALA A 382 3.37 -17.41 7.70
CA ALA A 382 3.32 -16.73 8.98
C ALA A 382 4.19 -17.44 10.02
N GLY A 383 4.88 -16.67 10.85
CA GLY A 383 5.67 -17.13 11.97
C GLY A 383 5.06 -16.75 13.30
N VAL A 384 5.08 -17.67 14.25
CA VAL A 384 4.68 -17.46 15.64
C VAL A 384 5.93 -17.39 16.51
N GLY A 385 5.95 -16.49 17.50
CA GLY A 385 7.02 -16.40 18.49
C GLY A 385 8.05 -15.29 18.22
N LEU A 386 7.90 -14.56 17.15
CA LEU A 386 8.66 -13.34 16.85
C LEU A 386 8.12 -12.19 17.70
N LYS A 387 8.89 -11.75 18.70
CA LYS A 387 8.40 -10.80 19.73
C LYS A 387 8.64 -9.35 19.38
N ASP A 388 9.79 -9.07 18.78
CA ASP A 388 10.26 -7.71 18.52
C ASP A 388 10.18 -7.32 17.02
N VAL A 389 9.62 -8.19 16.17
CA VAL A 389 9.49 -7.94 14.74
C VAL A 389 8.31 -7.01 14.46
N THR A 390 8.55 -6.02 13.62
CA THR A 390 7.54 -5.09 13.12
C THR A 390 7.43 -5.17 11.59
N THR A 391 6.36 -4.65 11.04
CA THR A 391 6.18 -4.57 9.59
C THR A 391 7.32 -3.78 8.93
N GLY A 392 7.93 -4.36 7.90
CA GLY A 392 9.08 -3.81 7.20
C GLY A 392 10.43 -4.34 7.68
N ASP A 393 10.47 -5.13 8.77
CA ASP A 393 11.72 -5.71 9.27
C ASP A 393 12.23 -6.83 8.34
N THR A 394 13.53 -6.91 8.20
CA THR A 394 14.21 -8.02 7.53
C THR A 394 14.53 -9.13 8.52
N LEU A 395 14.32 -10.36 8.11
CA LEU A 395 14.73 -11.56 8.81
C LEU A 395 15.78 -12.29 7.96
N CYS A 396 16.97 -12.53 8.49
CA CYS A 396 18.05 -13.16 7.71
C CYS A 396 18.86 -14.17 8.55
N ALA A 397 19.70 -14.92 7.85
CA ALA A 397 20.70 -15.78 8.50
C ALA A 397 21.77 -14.92 9.18
N GLN A 398 22.13 -15.26 10.42
CA GLN A 398 23.10 -14.48 11.20
C GLN A 398 24.50 -14.44 10.60
N ASN A 399 24.89 -15.46 9.88
CA ASN A 399 26.21 -15.59 9.23
C ASN A 399 26.26 -14.94 7.84
N ALA A 400 25.16 -14.36 7.36
CA ALA A 400 25.06 -13.73 6.06
C ALA A 400 24.03 -12.58 6.12
N ILE A 401 24.38 -11.54 6.88
CA ILE A 401 23.50 -10.40 7.17
C ILE A 401 23.18 -9.64 5.89
N ILE A 402 21.89 -9.36 5.72
CA ILE A 402 21.35 -8.49 4.69
C ILE A 402 20.17 -7.70 5.29
N THR A 403 20.12 -6.42 5.01
CA THR A 403 18.95 -5.56 5.26
C THR A 403 18.30 -5.27 3.94
N LEU A 404 17.08 -5.77 3.73
CA LEU A 404 16.29 -5.49 2.53
C LEU A 404 15.78 -4.05 2.59
N GLU A 405 15.41 -3.51 1.43
CA GLU A 405 14.85 -2.17 1.34
C GLU A 405 13.69 -1.98 2.31
N GLN A 406 13.75 -0.94 3.13
CA GLN A 406 12.72 -0.63 4.10
C GLN A 406 11.48 -0.05 3.41
N MET A 407 10.31 -0.42 3.92
CA MET A 407 9.06 0.19 3.51
C MET A 407 8.97 1.61 4.09
N ILE A 408 8.68 2.59 3.25
CA ILE A 408 8.41 3.96 3.68
C ILE A 408 6.91 4.07 3.89
N PHE A 409 6.53 4.39 5.12
CA PHE A 409 5.12 4.55 5.49
C PHE A 409 4.74 6.03 5.51
N PRO A 410 3.56 6.40 4.99
CA PRO A 410 3.09 7.77 5.02
C PRO A 410 2.81 8.22 6.47
N GLU A 411 3.08 9.49 6.75
CA GLU A 411 2.73 10.08 8.04
C GLU A 411 1.22 10.29 8.16
N PRO A 412 0.64 10.08 9.36
CA PRO A 412 -0.78 10.29 9.58
C PRO A 412 -1.17 11.76 9.40
N VAL A 413 -2.38 11.99 8.88
CA VAL A 413 -2.90 13.32 8.52
C VAL A 413 -4.07 13.78 9.39
N ILE A 414 -4.67 12.86 10.14
CA ILE A 414 -5.81 13.15 11.04
C ILE A 414 -5.52 12.62 12.44
N SER A 415 -6.01 13.31 13.45
CA SER A 415 -5.88 12.91 14.85
C SER A 415 -7.20 13.06 15.60
N MET A 416 -7.41 12.21 16.61
CA MET A 416 -8.54 12.35 17.53
C MET A 416 -8.13 11.94 18.94
N ALA A 417 -8.77 12.55 19.94
CA ALA A 417 -8.59 12.20 21.32
C ALA A 417 -9.43 10.96 21.66
N VAL A 418 -8.87 10.05 22.43
CA VAL A 418 -9.55 8.85 22.89
C VAL A 418 -9.42 8.78 24.42
N GLU A 419 -10.56 8.67 25.11
CA GLU A 419 -10.62 8.61 26.55
C GLU A 419 -11.33 7.33 27.01
N PRO A 420 -10.75 6.54 27.93
CA PRO A 420 -11.41 5.35 28.44
C PRO A 420 -12.66 5.74 29.24
N LYS A 421 -13.75 4.99 29.12
CA LYS A 421 -14.97 5.25 29.87
C LYS A 421 -14.83 4.93 31.36
N THR A 422 -13.99 3.95 31.70
CA THR A 422 -13.76 3.52 33.09
C THR A 422 -12.26 3.41 33.41
N LYS A 423 -11.89 3.40 34.69
CA LYS A 423 -10.51 3.16 35.11
C LYS A 423 -9.99 1.77 34.68
N SER A 424 -10.86 0.77 34.65
CA SER A 424 -10.52 -0.58 34.17
C SER A 424 -10.19 -0.58 32.66
N ASP A 425 -10.81 0.31 31.89
CA ASP A 425 -10.55 0.42 30.46
C ASP A 425 -9.24 1.13 30.16
N GLN A 426 -8.69 1.92 31.09
CA GLN A 426 -7.45 2.67 30.88
C GLN A 426 -6.24 1.76 30.65
N GLU A 427 -6.07 0.73 31.49
CA GLU A 427 -4.96 -0.24 31.32
C GLU A 427 -5.14 -1.07 30.05
N LYS A 428 -6.36 -1.55 29.80
CA LYS A 428 -6.71 -2.31 28.61
C LYS A 428 -6.53 -1.48 27.34
N MET A 429 -6.89 -0.19 27.36
CA MET A 429 -6.72 0.74 26.24
C MET A 429 -5.25 0.90 25.86
N GLY A 430 -4.35 1.06 26.84
CA GLY A 430 -2.92 1.14 26.58
C GLY A 430 -2.37 -0.10 25.89
N VAL A 431 -2.79 -1.29 26.34
CA VAL A 431 -2.42 -2.57 25.71
C VAL A 431 -3.00 -2.69 24.30
N ALA A 432 -4.28 -2.35 24.13
CA ALA A 432 -4.95 -2.42 22.82
C ALA A 432 -4.30 -1.48 21.80
N LEU A 433 -4.10 -0.22 22.18
CA LEU A 433 -3.45 0.78 21.31
C LEU A 433 -2.01 0.40 20.96
N GLY A 434 -1.26 -0.14 21.93
CA GLY A 434 0.11 -0.63 21.68
C GLY A 434 0.15 -1.78 20.67
N ARG A 435 -0.79 -2.72 20.74
CA ARG A 435 -0.90 -3.82 19.76
C ARG A 435 -1.33 -3.33 18.39
N LEU A 436 -2.33 -2.46 18.31
CA LEU A 436 -2.79 -1.88 17.04
C LEU A 436 -1.67 -1.07 16.36
N ALA A 437 -0.87 -0.33 17.14
CA ALA A 437 0.29 0.40 16.61
C ALA A 437 1.44 -0.51 16.13
N GLN A 438 1.57 -1.73 16.66
CA GLN A 438 2.50 -2.74 16.14
C GLN A 438 2.03 -3.33 14.81
N GLU A 439 0.72 -3.48 14.64
CA GLU A 439 0.11 -4.00 13.41
C GLU A 439 0.16 -2.99 12.26
N ASP A 440 -0.08 -1.73 12.57
CA ASP A 440 -0.22 -0.65 11.58
C ASP A 440 0.81 0.47 11.81
N PRO A 441 1.87 0.52 10.99
CA PRO A 441 2.89 1.56 11.09
C PRO A 441 2.40 2.99 10.79
N SER A 442 1.25 3.17 10.13
CA SER A 442 0.64 4.49 9.89
C SER A 442 -0.21 4.98 11.06
N PHE A 443 -0.47 4.11 12.02
CA PHE A 443 -1.18 4.44 13.25
C PHE A 443 -0.21 4.91 14.33
N ARG A 444 -0.42 6.12 14.85
CA ARG A 444 0.39 6.70 15.92
C ARG A 444 -0.43 6.92 17.17
N VAL A 445 0.18 6.68 18.31
CA VAL A 445 -0.42 6.93 19.63
C VAL A 445 0.52 7.82 20.42
N ARG A 446 0.01 8.92 20.94
CA ARG A 446 0.76 9.81 21.84
C ARG A 446 -0.11 10.24 23.00
N THR A 447 0.49 10.54 24.13
CA THR A 447 -0.18 11.22 25.24
C THR A 447 0.13 12.70 25.13
N ASP A 448 -0.90 13.53 25.17
CA ASP A 448 -0.75 14.97 25.25
C ASP A 448 -0.32 15.35 26.67
N GLU A 449 0.82 15.99 26.79
CA GLU A 449 1.43 16.30 28.10
C GLU A 449 0.64 17.38 28.87
N GLU A 450 -0.06 18.27 28.18
CA GLU A 450 -0.82 19.36 28.79
C GLU A 450 -2.20 18.88 29.24
N SER A 451 -2.94 18.17 28.38
CA SER A 451 -4.30 17.70 28.69
C SER A 451 -4.33 16.32 29.34
N GLY A 452 -3.24 15.54 29.26
CA GLY A 452 -3.20 14.16 29.69
C GLY A 452 -4.02 13.19 28.81
N GLN A 453 -4.57 13.68 27.70
CA GLN A 453 -5.39 12.88 26.78
C GLN A 453 -4.53 11.96 25.91
N THR A 454 -5.07 10.80 25.59
CA THR A 454 -4.48 9.92 24.59
C THR A 454 -4.95 10.36 23.21
N ILE A 455 -4.01 10.74 22.35
CA ILE A 455 -4.26 11.13 20.96
C ILE A 455 -3.87 10.00 20.05
N ILE A 456 -4.78 9.57 19.20
CA ILE A 456 -4.54 8.62 18.11
C ILE A 456 -4.53 9.35 16.77
N SER A 457 -3.62 8.95 15.88
CA SER A 457 -3.46 9.57 14.56
C SER A 457 -3.42 8.50 13.47
N GLY A 458 -4.01 8.80 12.31
CA GLY A 458 -4.12 7.86 11.19
C GLY A 458 -4.33 8.55 9.84
N MET A 459 -4.59 7.74 8.81
CA MET A 459 -4.65 8.19 7.41
C MET A 459 -5.99 8.81 7.02
N GLY A 460 -7.07 8.55 7.75
CA GLY A 460 -8.40 9.06 7.47
C GLY A 460 -9.39 8.74 8.58
N GLU A 461 -10.61 9.31 8.48
CA GLU A 461 -11.69 9.08 9.47
C GLU A 461 -12.06 7.60 9.55
N LEU A 462 -12.24 6.95 8.39
CA LEU A 462 -12.60 5.53 8.33
C LEU A 462 -11.51 4.65 8.95
N HIS A 463 -10.24 4.97 8.73
CA HIS A 463 -9.12 4.26 9.33
C HIS A 463 -9.19 4.30 10.87
N LEU A 464 -9.35 5.48 11.46
CA LEU A 464 -9.43 5.64 12.91
C LEU A 464 -10.71 5.04 13.50
N ASP A 465 -11.85 5.16 12.81
CA ASP A 465 -13.11 4.53 13.22
C ASP A 465 -13.00 3.01 13.32
N ILE A 466 -12.33 2.38 12.36
CA ILE A 466 -12.10 0.93 12.35
C ILE A 466 -11.21 0.53 13.52
N LEU A 467 -10.14 1.27 13.80
CA LEU A 467 -9.24 0.97 14.91
C LEU A 467 -9.93 1.12 16.27
N VAL A 468 -10.78 2.14 16.45
CA VAL A 468 -11.60 2.32 17.64
C VAL A 468 -12.62 1.19 17.80
N ASP A 469 -13.26 0.78 16.72
CA ASP A 469 -14.21 -0.34 16.76
C ASP A 469 -13.51 -1.68 17.05
N ARG A 470 -12.28 -1.88 16.52
CA ARG A 470 -11.42 -3.03 16.89
C ARG A 470 -11.05 -3.03 18.37
N MET A 471 -10.74 -1.87 18.97
CA MET A 471 -10.51 -1.79 20.42
C MET A 471 -11.71 -2.31 21.21
N ARG A 472 -12.93 -1.97 20.77
CA ARG A 472 -14.16 -2.44 21.42
C ARG A 472 -14.39 -3.94 21.23
N ARG A 473 -14.28 -4.44 19.99
CA ARG A 473 -14.62 -5.84 19.65
C ARG A 473 -13.55 -6.84 20.08
N GLU A 474 -12.28 -6.54 19.82
CA GLU A 474 -11.18 -7.48 20.04
C GLU A 474 -10.60 -7.40 21.46
N PHE A 475 -10.60 -6.20 22.06
CA PHE A 475 -9.97 -5.96 23.36
C PHE A 475 -10.96 -5.66 24.48
N ASN A 476 -12.26 -5.58 24.18
CA ASN A 476 -13.31 -5.20 25.14
C ASN A 476 -12.99 -3.88 25.87
N VAL A 477 -12.58 -2.86 25.13
CA VAL A 477 -12.28 -1.52 25.61
C VAL A 477 -13.35 -0.56 25.14
N GLU A 478 -14.03 0.08 26.07
CA GLU A 478 -14.97 1.15 25.77
C GLU A 478 -14.29 2.52 25.94
N ALA A 479 -14.34 3.33 24.90
CA ALA A 479 -13.73 4.66 24.89
C ALA A 479 -14.69 5.73 24.35
N ASN A 480 -14.53 6.95 24.84
CA ASN A 480 -15.11 8.14 24.25
C ASN A 480 -14.13 8.68 23.21
N VAL A 481 -14.63 8.99 22.03
CA VAL A 481 -13.81 9.49 20.91
C VAL A 481 -14.16 10.94 20.66
N GLY A 482 -13.14 11.79 20.65
CA GLY A 482 -13.28 13.20 20.33
C GLY A 482 -13.53 13.42 18.82
N LYS A 483 -13.84 14.66 18.45
CA LYS A 483 -13.97 15.03 17.04
C LYS A 483 -12.61 14.95 16.35
N PRO A 484 -12.55 14.52 15.08
CA PRO A 484 -11.33 14.55 14.29
C PRO A 484 -10.71 15.94 14.25
N GLN A 485 -9.39 16.00 14.34
CA GLN A 485 -8.63 17.24 14.22
C GLN A 485 -7.53 17.06 13.18
N VAL A 486 -7.24 18.15 12.47
CA VAL A 486 -6.17 18.16 11.47
C VAL A 486 -4.81 18.05 12.14
N ALA A 487 -3.95 17.19 11.65
CA ALA A 487 -2.55 17.11 12.05
C ALA A 487 -1.75 18.17 11.26
N TYR A 488 -1.68 19.38 11.81
CA TYR A 488 -0.87 20.45 11.25
C TYR A 488 0.63 20.15 11.35
N ARG A 489 1.44 20.92 10.62
CA ARG A 489 2.91 20.93 10.70
C ARG A 489 3.36 22.39 10.81
N GLU A 490 4.61 22.58 11.21
CA GLU A 490 5.24 23.89 11.27
C GLU A 490 6.47 23.92 10.36
N THR A 491 6.77 25.08 9.79
CA THR A 491 8.01 25.30 9.03
C THR A 491 8.41 26.78 9.08
N ILE A 492 9.45 27.14 8.39
CA ILE A 492 10.01 28.50 8.35
C ILE A 492 10.11 29.02 6.91
N ARG A 493 10.13 30.34 6.75
CA ARG A 493 10.25 30.99 5.43
C ARG A 493 11.63 31.57 5.15
N LYS A 494 12.42 31.86 6.18
CA LYS A 494 13.66 32.63 6.05
C LYS A 494 14.85 31.88 6.65
N THR A 495 16.01 32.05 6.03
CA THR A 495 17.27 31.66 6.61
C THR A 495 17.71 32.66 7.69
N VAL A 496 18.06 32.16 8.86
CA VAL A 496 18.50 32.97 10.00
C VAL A 496 19.69 32.33 10.69
N LYS A 497 20.44 33.16 11.38
CA LYS A 497 21.51 32.73 12.30
C LYS A 497 21.07 32.98 13.73
N ALA A 498 21.31 31.99 14.58
CA ALA A 498 20.91 32.05 15.99
C ALA A 498 22.04 31.50 16.89
N GLU A 499 22.15 32.07 18.05
CA GLU A 499 23.06 31.64 19.11
C GLU A 499 22.30 30.77 20.12
N GLY A 500 22.84 29.61 20.46
CA GLY A 500 22.37 28.80 21.56
C GLY A 500 23.43 28.74 22.65
N LYS A 501 23.19 29.40 23.78
CA LYS A 501 24.14 29.41 24.86
C LYS A 501 23.50 29.00 26.18
N PHE A 502 23.96 27.90 26.72
CA PHE A 502 23.53 27.41 28.02
C PHE A 502 24.68 27.49 29.02
N VAL A 503 24.48 28.29 30.06
CA VAL A 503 25.43 28.43 31.15
C VAL A 503 24.69 28.31 32.46
N ARG A 504 25.08 27.38 33.32
CA ARG A 504 24.53 27.22 34.65
C ARG A 504 25.64 26.97 35.66
N GLN A 505 25.74 27.79 36.69
CA GLN A 505 26.63 27.57 37.82
C GLN A 505 25.78 27.30 39.07
N SER A 506 25.94 26.16 39.68
CA SER A 506 25.31 25.79 40.95
C SER A 506 26.33 25.09 41.81
N GLY A 507 27.02 25.83 42.68
CA GLY A 507 27.85 25.35 43.78
C GLY A 507 28.65 24.06 43.53
N GLY A 508 29.62 24.06 42.59
CA GLY A 508 30.39 22.89 42.19
C GLY A 508 30.75 22.92 40.70
N LYS A 509 30.71 21.78 40.02
CA LYS A 509 30.93 21.68 38.56
C LYS A 509 29.84 22.43 37.81
N GLY A 510 30.16 23.43 36.97
CA GLY A 510 29.25 24.18 36.15
C GLY A 510 28.73 23.37 34.96
N GLN A 511 27.83 23.95 34.19
CA GLN A 511 27.36 23.42 32.90
C GLN A 511 27.56 24.51 31.83
N PHE A 512 28.17 24.16 30.71
CA PHE A 512 28.47 25.08 29.62
C PHE A 512 28.27 24.40 28.27
N GLY A 513 27.43 24.99 27.43
CA GLY A 513 27.25 24.61 26.03
C GLY A 513 26.99 25.89 25.20
N HIS A 514 27.65 26.03 24.06
CA HIS A 514 27.53 27.18 23.22
C HIS A 514 27.66 26.81 21.74
N VAL A 515 26.66 27.14 20.95
CA VAL A 515 26.56 26.80 19.53
C VAL A 515 26.02 27.97 18.73
N TRP A 516 26.46 28.08 17.49
CA TRP A 516 25.90 28.95 16.48
C TRP A 516 25.28 28.10 15.37
N LEU A 517 23.99 28.36 15.11
CA LEU A 517 23.19 27.61 14.14
C LEU A 517 22.75 28.55 13.01
N GLU A 518 22.85 28.07 11.78
CA GLU A 518 22.17 28.64 10.63
C GLU A 518 20.99 27.75 10.28
N ILE A 519 19.79 28.29 10.33
CA ILE A 519 18.55 27.57 10.13
C ILE A 519 17.93 28.08 8.82
N SER A 520 17.68 27.21 7.89
CA SER A 520 17.14 27.55 6.57
C SER A 520 15.95 26.64 6.19
N PRO A 521 14.96 27.18 5.44
CA PRO A 521 13.89 26.35 4.89
C PRO A 521 14.44 25.40 3.82
N GLN A 522 13.78 24.26 3.67
CA GLN A 522 14.00 23.31 2.59
C GLN A 522 12.77 23.24 1.67
N GLU A 523 12.92 22.53 0.55
CA GLU A 523 11.80 22.23 -0.35
C GLU A 523 10.73 21.40 0.39
N PRO A 524 9.44 21.58 0.08
CA PRO A 524 8.37 20.82 0.68
C PRO A 524 8.60 19.30 0.55
N GLY A 525 8.50 18.59 1.67
CA GLY A 525 8.72 17.16 1.74
C GLY A 525 10.18 16.71 1.88
N ALA A 526 11.14 17.63 1.93
CA ALA A 526 12.56 17.30 2.11
C ALA A 526 12.91 16.87 3.55
N GLY A 527 12.03 17.16 4.51
CA GLY A 527 12.19 16.76 5.91
C GLY A 527 13.25 17.55 6.65
N TYR A 528 14.03 16.87 7.49
CA TYR A 528 15.07 17.47 8.32
C TYR A 528 16.46 17.08 7.85
N GLU A 529 17.36 18.06 7.76
CA GLU A 529 18.77 17.85 7.46
C GLU A 529 19.64 18.59 8.48
N PHE A 530 20.63 17.88 9.04
CA PHE A 530 21.64 18.45 9.91
C PHE A 530 23.00 18.47 9.21
N ASP A 531 23.59 19.67 9.10
CA ASP A 531 24.92 19.89 8.50
C ASP A 531 25.93 20.31 9.57
N ASN A 532 26.95 19.49 9.72
CA ASN A 532 28.07 19.81 10.60
C ASN A 532 29.20 20.49 9.82
N SER A 533 29.29 21.81 9.98
CA SER A 533 30.30 22.65 9.34
C SER A 533 31.30 23.23 10.36
N ILE A 534 31.51 22.57 11.49
CA ILE A 534 32.51 22.98 12.49
C ILE A 534 33.94 22.85 11.96
N VAL A 535 34.69 23.93 12.08
CA VAL A 535 36.11 24.00 11.71
C VAL A 535 36.95 24.32 12.96
N GLY A 536 38.16 23.73 13.06
CA GLY A 536 39.09 24.03 14.15
C GLY A 536 38.73 23.45 15.51
N GLY A 537 37.73 22.57 15.61
CA GLY A 537 37.39 21.88 16.87
C GLY A 537 36.75 22.77 17.94
N VAL A 538 36.18 23.91 17.57
CA VAL A 538 35.49 24.86 18.49
C VAL A 538 34.34 24.22 19.25
N VAL A 539 33.71 23.19 18.68
CA VAL A 539 32.82 22.25 19.34
C VAL A 539 33.44 20.85 19.21
N PRO A 540 33.75 20.16 20.32
CA PRO A 540 34.24 18.78 20.27
C PRO A 540 33.30 17.82 19.54
N LYS A 541 33.86 16.92 18.75
CA LYS A 541 33.10 15.98 17.91
C LYS A 541 32.08 15.14 18.71
N GLU A 542 32.43 14.81 19.96
CA GLU A 542 31.56 14.04 20.86
C GLU A 542 30.27 14.75 21.26
N TYR A 543 30.22 16.09 21.20
CA TYR A 543 29.04 16.87 21.56
C TYR A 543 28.14 17.20 20.36
N ILE A 544 28.59 17.03 19.13
CA ILE A 544 27.81 17.33 17.93
C ILE A 544 26.54 16.50 17.84
N PRO A 545 26.54 15.18 18.10
CA PRO A 545 25.30 14.39 18.13
C PRO A 545 24.29 14.87 19.19
N ALA A 546 24.77 15.38 20.31
CA ALA A 546 23.93 15.93 21.37
C ALA A 546 23.22 17.22 20.93
N VAL A 547 23.90 18.10 20.17
CA VAL A 547 23.31 19.28 19.56
C VAL A 547 22.18 18.91 18.62
N ASP A 548 22.44 17.98 17.71
CA ASP A 548 21.43 17.48 16.75
C ASP A 548 20.21 16.89 17.46
N LYS A 549 20.45 16.04 18.48
CA LYS A 549 19.37 15.46 19.28
C LYS A 549 18.53 16.52 19.98
N GLY A 550 19.15 17.60 20.51
CA GLY A 550 18.44 18.70 21.15
C GLY A 550 17.56 19.48 20.16
N ILE A 551 18.00 19.64 18.92
CA ILE A 551 17.24 20.27 17.85
C ILE A 551 16.05 19.38 17.46
N GLN A 552 16.25 18.08 17.23
CA GLN A 552 15.20 17.16 16.86
C GLN A 552 14.10 17.06 17.92
N GLU A 553 14.44 17.03 19.19
CA GLU A 553 13.45 17.06 20.29
C GLU A 553 12.62 18.34 20.29
N ALA A 554 13.25 19.49 20.01
CA ALA A 554 12.54 20.78 19.88
C ALA A 554 11.60 20.77 18.65
N MET A 555 12.01 20.16 17.55
CA MET A 555 11.21 20.03 16.34
C MET A 555 9.96 19.18 16.56
N VAL A 556 10.08 18.08 17.27
CA VAL A 556 8.94 17.17 17.55
C VAL A 556 7.87 17.86 18.39
N SER A 557 8.28 18.68 19.35
CA SER A 557 7.36 19.41 20.24
C SER A 557 6.64 20.57 19.56
N GLY A 558 7.17 21.07 18.43
CA GLY A 558 6.70 22.29 17.79
C GLY A 558 6.98 23.57 18.60
N LEU A 559 6.96 24.70 17.94
CA LEU A 559 7.33 25.98 18.58
C LEU A 559 6.36 27.13 18.25
N LEU A 560 5.45 26.96 17.31
CA LEU A 560 4.45 27.93 16.92
C LEU A 560 3.08 27.60 17.53
N ALA A 561 2.63 26.37 17.36
CA ALA A 561 1.33 25.88 17.80
C ALA A 561 1.38 24.46 18.37
N GLY A 562 2.58 23.93 18.66
CA GLY A 562 2.78 22.61 19.23
C GLY A 562 2.73 21.46 18.21
N TYR A 563 2.89 21.75 16.92
CA TYR A 563 2.93 20.74 15.87
C TYR A 563 4.36 20.47 15.37
N PRO A 564 4.67 19.24 14.96
CA PRO A 564 6.01 18.90 14.49
C PRO A 564 6.51 19.84 13.37
N ILE A 565 7.77 20.26 13.49
CA ILE A 565 8.44 21.11 12.50
C ILE A 565 9.03 20.21 11.41
N VAL A 566 8.86 20.61 10.14
CA VAL A 566 9.31 19.90 8.95
C VAL A 566 10.00 20.83 7.97
N ASP A 567 10.73 20.24 7.01
CA ASP A 567 11.36 20.94 5.87
C ASP A 567 12.33 22.05 6.31
N VAL A 568 13.23 21.68 7.22
CA VAL A 568 14.23 22.60 7.80
C VAL A 568 15.61 21.98 7.74
N LYS A 569 16.59 22.76 7.26
CA LYS A 569 18.00 22.44 7.34
C LYS A 569 18.65 23.26 8.43
N VAL A 570 19.41 22.59 9.30
CA VAL A 570 20.16 23.24 10.38
C VAL A 570 21.65 22.96 10.19
N LYS A 571 22.40 24.01 10.08
CA LYS A 571 23.87 23.97 9.95
C LYS A 571 24.49 24.46 11.24
N LEU A 572 25.25 23.59 11.89
CA LEU A 572 26.10 23.94 13.02
C LEU A 572 27.46 24.42 12.48
N TYR A 573 27.75 25.73 12.58
CA TYR A 573 28.93 26.31 11.94
C TYR A 573 29.97 26.92 12.91
N ASP A 574 29.56 27.21 14.17
CA ASP A 574 30.47 27.76 15.18
C ASP A 574 29.96 27.44 16.59
N GLY A 575 30.80 27.70 17.58
CA GLY A 575 30.49 27.48 18.99
C GLY A 575 31.71 27.67 19.88
N SER A 576 31.53 27.32 21.14
CA SER A 576 32.68 27.23 22.08
C SER A 576 32.38 26.22 23.17
N TYR A 577 33.44 25.68 23.77
CA TYR A 577 33.31 24.75 24.88
C TYR A 577 34.20 25.18 26.04
N HIS A 578 33.93 24.63 27.21
CA HIS A 578 34.73 24.80 28.42
C HIS A 578 35.25 23.45 28.88
N GLU A 579 36.59 23.32 29.09
CA GLU A 579 37.25 22.03 29.36
C GLU A 579 36.64 21.25 30.54
N VAL A 580 36.12 21.95 31.55
CA VAL A 580 35.59 21.34 32.79
C VAL A 580 34.09 21.27 32.83
N ASP A 581 33.39 22.31 32.32
CA ASP A 581 31.96 22.50 32.50
C ASP A 581 31.11 22.05 31.29
N SER A 582 31.73 21.72 30.15
CA SER A 582 31.04 21.20 28.99
C SER A 582 30.59 19.74 29.17
N SER A 583 29.43 19.41 28.69
CA SER A 583 28.84 18.07 28.70
C SER A 583 27.88 17.89 27.55
N GLU A 584 27.57 16.64 27.19
CA GLU A 584 26.55 16.29 26.18
C GLU A 584 25.20 16.97 26.51
N MET A 585 24.79 16.94 27.79
CA MET A 585 23.53 17.55 28.22
C MET A 585 23.55 19.05 28.00
N ALA A 586 24.65 19.75 28.30
CA ALA A 586 24.76 21.19 28.11
C ALA A 586 24.68 21.57 26.62
N PHE A 587 25.33 20.80 25.75
CA PHE A 587 25.26 21.02 24.29
C PHE A 587 23.90 20.64 23.71
N LYS A 588 23.24 19.62 24.22
CA LYS A 588 21.86 19.28 23.87
C LYS A 588 20.90 20.44 24.16
N ILE A 589 21.01 21.02 25.37
CA ILE A 589 20.20 22.20 25.75
C ILE A 589 20.56 23.41 24.91
N ALA A 590 21.85 23.67 24.68
CA ALA A 590 22.30 24.78 23.84
C ALA A 590 21.78 24.67 22.40
N GLY A 591 21.82 23.46 21.81
CA GLY A 591 21.22 23.19 20.49
C GLY A 591 19.74 23.48 20.44
N SER A 592 18.99 22.99 21.44
CA SER A 592 17.57 23.26 21.57
C SER A 592 17.26 24.76 21.70
N MET A 593 18.03 25.49 22.53
CA MET A 593 17.83 26.94 22.74
C MET A 593 18.12 27.72 21.45
N GLY A 594 19.24 27.43 20.79
CA GLY A 594 19.60 28.10 19.53
C GLY A 594 18.58 27.86 18.43
N PHE A 595 18.08 26.62 18.33
CA PHE A 595 17.04 26.29 17.37
C PHE A 595 15.72 27.03 17.67
N LYS A 596 15.27 27.05 18.92
CA LYS A 596 14.05 27.78 19.33
C LYS A 596 14.14 29.28 19.02
N GLU A 597 15.26 29.89 19.36
CA GLU A 597 15.47 31.32 19.06
C GLU A 597 15.49 31.60 17.57
N GLY A 598 16.18 30.78 16.79
CA GLY A 598 16.27 30.90 15.35
C GLY A 598 14.92 30.67 14.67
N PHE A 599 14.18 29.67 15.10
CA PHE A 599 12.86 29.35 14.55
C PHE A 599 11.90 30.56 14.65
N HIS A 600 11.82 31.19 15.80
CA HIS A 600 10.97 32.40 15.98
C HIS A 600 11.37 33.57 15.10
N LYS A 601 12.67 33.73 14.81
CA LYS A 601 13.19 34.76 13.92
C LYS A 601 13.01 34.43 12.44
N ALA A 602 12.85 33.16 12.10
CA ALA A 602 12.80 32.65 10.73
C ALA A 602 11.43 32.81 10.03
N SER A 603 10.51 33.60 10.60
CA SER A 603 9.13 33.72 10.12
C SER A 603 8.41 32.37 10.06
N PRO A 604 8.10 31.76 11.20
CA PRO A 604 7.45 30.47 11.24
C PRO A 604 6.04 30.53 10.68
N VAL A 605 5.62 29.44 10.05
CA VAL A 605 4.29 29.27 9.45
C VAL A 605 3.71 27.91 9.80
N LEU A 606 2.38 27.86 9.85
CA LEU A 606 1.61 26.63 10.01
C LEU A 606 1.32 26.04 8.64
N LEU A 607 1.48 24.72 8.51
CA LEU A 607 1.14 23.95 7.33
C LEU A 607 -0.09 23.10 7.59
N GLU A 608 -1.02 23.08 6.62
CA GLU A 608 -2.19 22.21 6.62
C GLU A 608 -2.08 21.13 5.53
N PRO A 609 -2.60 19.92 5.76
CA PRO A 609 -2.60 18.87 4.75
C PRO A 609 -3.64 19.19 3.67
N ILE A 610 -3.20 19.08 2.41
CA ILE A 610 -4.02 19.23 1.22
C ILE A 610 -4.32 17.86 0.67
N MET A 611 -5.60 17.61 0.42
CA MET A 611 -6.10 16.37 -0.13
C MET A 611 -6.36 16.53 -1.62
N LYS A 612 -5.90 15.57 -2.42
CA LYS A 612 -6.37 15.39 -3.78
C LYS A 612 -7.74 14.73 -3.72
N VAL A 613 -8.76 15.45 -4.14
CA VAL A 613 -10.15 14.99 -4.10
C VAL A 613 -10.64 14.81 -5.52
N GLU A 614 -11.25 13.67 -5.76
CA GLU A 614 -11.93 13.42 -7.00
C GLU A 614 -13.38 13.07 -6.71
N ILE A 615 -14.29 13.73 -7.42
CA ILE A 615 -15.72 13.59 -7.23
C ILE A 615 -16.35 13.15 -8.55
N VAL A 616 -17.09 12.06 -8.50
CA VAL A 616 -17.90 11.58 -9.63
C VAL A 616 -19.35 11.96 -9.38
N THR A 617 -19.92 12.78 -10.25
CA THR A 617 -21.28 13.30 -10.10
C THR A 617 -22.03 13.29 -11.43
N PRO A 618 -23.37 13.05 -11.44
CA PRO A 618 -24.17 13.31 -12.62
C PRO A 618 -24.09 14.80 -13.02
N GLU A 619 -24.24 15.07 -14.31
CA GLU A 619 -24.13 16.41 -14.89
C GLU A 619 -25.10 17.42 -14.23
N ASP A 620 -26.30 16.96 -13.83
CA ASP A 620 -27.31 17.78 -13.17
C ASP A 620 -26.84 18.42 -11.86
N TYR A 621 -25.88 17.81 -11.16
CA TYR A 621 -25.34 18.29 -9.88
C TYR A 621 -23.93 18.92 -9.99
N LEU A 622 -23.37 18.98 -11.19
CA LEU A 622 -21.99 19.46 -11.43
C LEU A 622 -21.76 20.85 -10.83
N GLY A 623 -22.68 21.79 -11.11
CA GLY A 623 -22.58 23.17 -10.63
C GLY A 623 -22.60 23.29 -9.12
N ASP A 624 -23.50 22.56 -8.46
CA ASP A 624 -23.64 22.58 -6.99
C ASP A 624 -22.40 21.97 -6.32
N VAL A 625 -21.89 20.86 -6.85
CA VAL A 625 -20.69 20.19 -6.34
C VAL A 625 -19.46 21.06 -6.52
N MET A 626 -19.26 21.68 -7.70
CA MET A 626 -18.13 22.60 -7.93
C MET A 626 -18.21 23.84 -7.02
N GLY A 627 -19.43 24.36 -6.80
CA GLY A 627 -19.66 25.48 -5.88
C GLY A 627 -19.36 25.12 -4.44
N ASP A 628 -19.69 23.92 -4.00
CA ASP A 628 -19.37 23.44 -2.64
C ASP A 628 -17.88 23.21 -2.44
N VAL A 629 -17.20 22.59 -3.43
CA VAL A 629 -15.72 22.44 -3.40
C VAL A 629 -15.03 23.80 -3.28
N SER A 630 -15.46 24.79 -4.06
CA SER A 630 -14.91 26.14 -4.00
C SER A 630 -15.18 26.80 -2.65
N ARG A 631 -16.35 26.61 -2.04
CA ARG A 631 -16.68 27.08 -0.69
C ARG A 631 -15.77 26.46 0.38
N ARG A 632 -15.33 25.23 0.18
CA ARG A 632 -14.37 24.49 1.03
C ARG A 632 -12.93 24.84 0.75
N ARG A 633 -12.65 25.97 0.15
CA ARG A 633 -11.30 26.42 -0.23
C ARG A 633 -10.61 25.47 -1.24
N GLY A 634 -11.39 24.62 -1.91
CA GLY A 634 -10.87 23.72 -2.92
C GLY A 634 -10.44 24.45 -4.18
N ILE A 635 -9.29 24.05 -4.70
CA ILE A 635 -8.75 24.53 -5.99
C ILE A 635 -9.07 23.47 -7.03
N LEU A 636 -9.99 23.81 -7.95
CA LEU A 636 -10.36 22.93 -9.04
C LEU A 636 -9.16 22.75 -10.00
N GLN A 637 -8.81 21.49 -10.30
CA GLN A 637 -7.71 21.15 -11.18
C GLN A 637 -8.20 20.82 -12.60
N GLY A 638 -9.42 20.34 -12.70
CA GLY A 638 -10.03 19.98 -13.98
C GLY A 638 -11.35 19.25 -13.82
N GLN A 639 -11.99 19.04 -14.97
CA GLN A 639 -13.15 18.17 -15.06
C GLN A 639 -13.01 17.27 -16.29
N GLU A 640 -13.55 16.06 -16.20
CA GLU A 640 -13.49 15.05 -17.25
C GLU A 640 -14.86 14.38 -17.41
N ASP A 641 -15.13 13.88 -18.63
CA ASP A 641 -16.30 13.08 -18.90
C ASP A 641 -16.05 11.61 -18.54
N SER A 642 -17.01 10.98 -17.88
CA SER A 642 -16.97 9.57 -17.54
C SER A 642 -18.30 8.91 -17.93
N PRO A 643 -18.30 7.61 -18.22
CA PRO A 643 -19.55 6.86 -18.41
C PRO A 643 -20.52 6.94 -17.23
N SER A 644 -20.00 7.18 -16.04
CA SER A 644 -20.78 7.31 -14.80
C SER A 644 -21.16 8.75 -14.44
N GLY A 645 -20.82 9.75 -15.28
CA GLY A 645 -21.08 11.16 -15.05
C GLY A 645 -19.88 12.05 -15.30
N LYS A 646 -19.82 13.20 -14.62
CA LYS A 646 -18.68 14.12 -14.67
C LYS A 646 -17.73 13.83 -13.51
N ILE A 647 -16.44 13.87 -13.78
CA ILE A 647 -15.37 13.75 -12.78
C ILE A 647 -14.83 15.17 -12.51
N ILE A 648 -14.78 15.54 -11.24
CA ILE A 648 -14.20 16.81 -10.78
C ILE A 648 -12.93 16.48 -9.99
N ASN A 649 -11.80 17.01 -10.43
CA ASN A 649 -10.53 16.92 -9.72
C ASN A 649 -10.28 18.24 -8.97
N ALA A 650 -9.95 18.16 -7.68
CA ALA A 650 -9.69 19.33 -6.86
C ALA A 650 -8.65 19.06 -5.78
N MET A 651 -7.94 20.11 -5.36
CA MET A 651 -7.10 20.13 -4.16
C MET A 651 -7.84 20.85 -3.04
N VAL A 652 -8.13 20.15 -1.94
CA VAL A 652 -8.95 20.67 -0.85
C VAL A 652 -8.24 20.46 0.49
N PRO A 653 -8.18 21.46 1.38
CA PRO A 653 -7.65 21.28 2.71
C PRO A 653 -8.45 20.24 3.50
N LEU A 654 -7.77 19.33 4.20
CA LEU A 654 -8.41 18.25 4.95
C LEU A 654 -9.43 18.77 5.98
N GLY A 655 -9.14 19.89 6.63
CA GLY A 655 -10.04 20.50 7.61
C GLY A 655 -11.43 20.87 7.05
N GLU A 656 -11.54 21.10 5.75
CA GLU A 656 -12.79 21.41 5.06
C GLU A 656 -13.54 20.16 4.58
N MET A 657 -12.89 19.00 4.64
CA MET A 657 -13.45 17.73 4.15
C MET A 657 -14.19 16.94 5.21
N PHE A 658 -14.08 17.31 6.49
CA PHE A 658 -14.85 16.65 7.55
C PHE A 658 -16.35 16.75 7.29
N GLY A 659 -17.04 15.61 7.34
CA GLY A 659 -18.47 15.52 7.05
C GLY A 659 -18.84 15.71 5.57
N TYR A 660 -17.88 15.78 4.65
CA TYR A 660 -18.16 15.98 3.23
C TYR A 660 -19.01 14.88 2.62
N ALA A 661 -18.86 13.62 3.01
CA ALA A 661 -19.68 12.51 2.55
C ALA A 661 -21.19 12.78 2.71
N THR A 662 -21.58 13.31 3.88
CA THR A 662 -22.98 13.67 4.17
C THR A 662 -23.44 14.83 3.32
N SER A 663 -22.61 15.88 3.18
CA SER A 663 -22.93 17.05 2.35
C SER A 663 -23.09 16.65 0.88
N LEU A 664 -22.18 15.84 0.34
CA LEU A 664 -22.22 15.39 -1.04
C LEU A 664 -23.44 14.52 -1.34
N ARG A 665 -23.78 13.59 -0.43
CA ARG A 665 -25.00 12.77 -0.54
C ARG A 665 -26.25 13.63 -0.55
N SER A 666 -26.33 14.63 0.31
CA SER A 666 -27.46 15.55 0.38
C SER A 666 -27.63 16.37 -0.90
N MET A 667 -26.54 16.93 -1.45
CA MET A 667 -26.55 17.70 -2.68
C MET A 667 -26.91 16.90 -3.92
N SER A 668 -26.42 15.68 -4.01
CA SER A 668 -26.54 14.82 -5.19
C SER A 668 -27.63 13.77 -5.10
N GLN A 669 -28.47 13.81 -4.07
CA GLN A 669 -29.49 12.79 -3.78
C GLN A 669 -28.90 11.36 -3.73
N GLY A 670 -27.68 11.25 -3.20
CA GLY A 670 -26.95 9.99 -3.07
C GLY A 670 -26.30 9.48 -4.37
N ARG A 671 -26.32 10.27 -5.46
CA ARG A 671 -25.80 9.83 -6.76
C ARG A 671 -24.33 10.16 -6.98
N ALA A 672 -23.75 11.12 -6.24
CA ALA A 672 -22.34 11.44 -6.33
C ALA A 672 -21.52 10.63 -5.34
N THR A 673 -20.32 10.28 -5.74
CA THR A 673 -19.31 9.65 -4.91
C THR A 673 -18.03 10.46 -4.93
N TYR A 674 -17.19 10.32 -3.92
CA TYR A 674 -15.89 10.96 -3.92
C TYR A 674 -14.84 10.04 -3.34
N THR A 675 -13.61 10.33 -3.71
CA THR A 675 -12.41 9.76 -3.10
C THR A 675 -11.46 10.90 -2.75
N MET A 676 -10.68 10.74 -1.71
CA MET A 676 -9.63 11.69 -1.35
C MET A 676 -8.40 10.96 -0.88
N GLU A 677 -7.24 11.48 -1.25
CA GLU A 677 -5.94 11.01 -0.80
C GLU A 677 -5.08 12.21 -0.37
N PHE A 678 -4.17 11.97 0.57
CA PHE A 678 -3.20 12.99 0.95
C PHE A 678 -2.25 13.27 -0.23
N ASP A 679 -2.06 14.56 -0.55
CA ASP A 679 -1.14 14.98 -1.61
C ASP A 679 0.10 15.66 -1.03
N HIS A 680 -0.07 16.79 -0.36
CA HIS A 680 1.04 17.54 0.21
C HIS A 680 0.59 18.42 1.39
N TYR A 681 1.56 18.98 2.10
CA TYR A 681 1.33 20.07 3.05
C TYR A 681 1.49 21.43 2.35
N ALA A 682 0.57 22.36 2.61
CA ALA A 682 0.64 23.73 2.14
C ALA A 682 0.45 24.70 3.31
N GLU A 683 0.89 25.94 3.11
CA GLU A 683 0.75 26.97 4.13
C GLU A 683 -0.71 27.29 4.43
N ALA A 684 -1.08 27.21 5.70
CA ALA A 684 -2.42 27.55 6.16
C ALA A 684 -2.67 29.08 6.08
N PRO A 685 -3.87 29.51 5.64
CA PRO A 685 -4.23 30.93 5.66
C PRO A 685 -4.13 31.56 7.06
N ALA A 686 -3.88 32.83 7.12
CA ALA A 686 -3.65 33.54 8.38
C ALA A 686 -4.79 33.36 9.40
N ASN A 687 -6.05 33.39 8.96
CA ASN A 687 -7.23 33.16 9.81
C ASN A 687 -7.26 31.75 10.44
N ILE A 688 -6.84 30.73 9.70
CA ILE A 688 -6.73 29.36 10.20
C ILE A 688 -5.55 29.27 11.18
N ALA A 689 -4.39 29.80 10.78
CA ALA A 689 -3.20 29.81 11.62
C ALA A 689 -3.46 30.53 12.98
N GLU A 690 -4.11 31.67 12.98
CA GLU A 690 -4.50 32.37 14.21
C GLU A 690 -5.47 31.54 15.09
N THR A 691 -6.41 30.85 14.48
CA THR A 691 -7.38 30.05 15.24
C THR A 691 -6.70 28.86 15.92
N VAL A 692 -5.73 28.24 15.23
CA VAL A 692 -4.99 27.07 15.72
C VAL A 692 -3.95 27.48 16.77
N THR A 693 -3.26 28.62 16.59
CA THR A 693 -2.23 29.10 17.55
C THR A 693 -2.82 29.69 18.82
N LYS A 694 -4.08 30.15 18.81
CA LYS A 694 -4.77 30.68 20.00
C LYS A 694 -5.39 29.59 20.89
N LYS A 695 -5.43 28.35 20.47
CA LYS A 695 -5.84 27.20 21.29
C LYS A 695 -4.69 26.69 22.10
#